data_1f945c6e241c7f32e0f22f5ea04538d4
#
_entry.id   1f945c6e241c7f32e0f22f5ea04538d4
#
_cell.length_a   1.000
_cell.length_b   1.000
_cell.length_c   1.000
_cell.angle_alpha   90.00
_cell.angle_beta   90.00
_cell.angle_gamma   90.00
#
_symmetry.space_group_name_H-M   'P 1'
#
loop_
_entity.id
_entity.type
_entity.pdbx_description
1 polymer ?
#
loop_
_entity_poly.entity_id
_entity_poly.type
_entity_poly.pdbx_seq_one_letter_code
_entity_poly.pdbx_strand_id
1 'polypeptide(L)'
;MADDKNVYEIGLAMAGAISAGAYSAGVVDFLFQALHEWELAKRDEPDTVPNHSVCIRAAAGASAGSITAALAAVAVAGGLRPQKAANPEVGEQPYQCVLPALYKAWVTLPDMASAATDPKDLLANDDLKDGASPQSILNAAILTALTGEALGLPDLPNGAETPPAFGGAPLPYLAKRLHIYLTLSNMRGVPYFVGFEGGGEIRGHHMMCHGDRAHYILEGVGTHGGENTWLSGDSGQSLKITTAPRAGKPSDKAWEGYGHTALASAAFPVGLAARSIETDVGQYETRKWPRLSETAKSYPPRWPEKLKESKKFAFMSLDGGLIDNEPFEYARRAIMRDGEKDETGESTVKGAVVMIDPFPEPPAFSLKEVQEASIFDVVRALFPMLKNQARFKPDALATAFDNSNYSRWMISPSRTVAGTHGEKNERYAIATGVLGGFGGFLDESFRAHDYQLGRRNCQKFLRDVFSVGEDHPYVRDWPPGVADKFHNYDKEAKKFYHPVIPLVGTAALPVPAPQWPRIDQSRLAEIERRIRLRATYVVPRLIASKNRHKLLSVAAGRAWSWYGKDKLLKVVHRTIESDLIRRDQLDSEKSFSVEAREVLAELNAPGYDYRTVAGLDEVLYLNKTQVEKALEELEQIPNLLWSGEVNSQKCWALKVRVPGWLERHDPFRGEPRIG
;
A
#
# COMPACT_ATOMS: atom_id res chain seq x y z
N MET A 1 -13.57 37.22 -1.06
CA MET A 1 -13.14 36.01 -1.74
C MET A 1 -11.70 36.27 -2.16
N ALA A 2 -10.75 35.70 -1.44
CA ALA A 2 -9.34 35.80 -1.84
C ALA A 2 -9.19 35.10 -3.19
N ASP A 3 -8.49 35.78 -4.09
CA ASP A 3 -8.34 35.39 -5.49
C ASP A 3 -7.56 34.07 -5.58
N ASP A 4 -8.22 32.96 -5.98
CA ASP A 4 -7.64 31.61 -6.14
C ASP A 4 -6.62 31.52 -7.30
N LYS A 5 -6.03 32.63 -7.73
CA LYS A 5 -5.17 32.69 -8.91
C LYS A 5 -3.79 32.06 -8.71
N ASN A 6 -3.29 31.99 -7.48
CA ASN A 6 -1.94 31.52 -7.14
C ASN A 6 -1.94 30.25 -6.28
N VAL A 7 -2.89 29.34 -6.53
CA VAL A 7 -2.99 28.06 -5.80
C VAL A 7 -2.57 26.90 -6.68
N TYR A 8 -1.59 26.12 -6.24
CA TYR A 8 -1.20 24.85 -6.85
C TYR A 8 -2.02 23.71 -6.21
N GLU A 9 -2.82 23.04 -7.02
CA GLU A 9 -3.71 21.99 -6.53
C GLU A 9 -3.03 20.62 -6.53
N ILE A 10 -3.18 19.85 -5.46
CA ILE A 10 -2.62 18.52 -5.31
C ILE A 10 -3.74 17.51 -5.06
N GLY A 11 -3.72 16.43 -5.88
CA GLY A 11 -4.44 15.21 -5.63
C GLY A 11 -3.46 14.13 -5.15
N LEU A 12 -3.69 13.52 -4.00
CA LEU A 12 -2.88 12.41 -3.52
C LEU A 12 -3.48 11.08 -3.98
N ALA A 13 -2.67 10.19 -4.55
CA ALA A 13 -3.06 8.82 -4.86
C ALA A 13 -2.13 7.85 -4.13
N MET A 14 -2.68 6.92 -3.35
CA MET A 14 -1.92 5.99 -2.51
C MET A 14 -2.22 4.57 -2.90
N ALA A 15 -1.21 3.86 -3.41
CA ALA A 15 -1.32 2.47 -3.83
C ALA A 15 -1.52 1.53 -2.64
N GLY A 16 -2.13 0.37 -2.92
CA GLY A 16 -2.26 -0.71 -1.95
C GLY A 16 -0.93 -1.43 -1.75
N ALA A 17 -0.55 -1.63 -0.48
CA ALA A 17 0.80 -2.08 -0.14
C ALA A 17 0.88 -2.95 1.12
N ILE A 18 -0.22 -3.49 1.62
CA ILE A 18 -0.28 -4.32 2.83
C ILE A 18 0.41 -3.60 4.02
N SER A 19 1.44 -4.18 4.64
CA SER A 19 2.16 -3.55 5.77
C SER A 19 3.13 -2.43 5.35
N ALA A 20 3.48 -2.34 4.05
CA ALA A 20 4.26 -1.21 3.52
C ALA A 20 3.45 0.11 3.46
N GLY A 21 2.18 0.10 3.89
CA GLY A 21 1.46 1.31 4.25
C GLY A 21 2.21 2.21 5.24
N ALA A 22 3.10 1.66 6.04
CA ALA A 22 4.02 2.41 6.89
C ALA A 22 4.90 3.38 6.08
N TYR A 23 5.39 2.98 4.91
CA TYR A 23 6.11 3.86 3.99
C TYR A 23 5.22 5.02 3.51
N SER A 24 4.01 4.72 3.04
CA SER A 24 3.06 5.75 2.59
C SER A 24 2.71 6.72 3.72
N ALA A 25 2.56 6.22 4.93
CA ALA A 25 2.32 7.03 6.12
C ALA A 25 3.50 7.98 6.41
N GLY A 26 4.73 7.50 6.28
CA GLY A 26 5.94 8.32 6.43
C GLY A 26 6.05 9.42 5.37
N VAL A 27 5.69 9.12 4.11
CA VAL A 27 5.62 10.12 3.03
C VAL A 27 4.63 11.23 3.38
N VAL A 28 3.42 10.84 3.79
CA VAL A 28 2.34 11.78 4.16
C VAL A 28 2.74 12.61 5.38
N ASP A 29 3.32 11.99 6.40
CA ASP A 29 3.80 12.67 7.60
C ASP A 29 4.80 13.79 7.25
N PHE A 30 5.80 13.51 6.40
CA PHE A 30 6.76 14.54 6.01
C PHE A 30 6.16 15.61 5.09
N LEU A 31 5.26 15.24 4.19
CA LEU A 31 4.57 16.20 3.33
C LEU A 31 3.84 17.26 4.17
N PHE A 32 3.13 16.82 5.20
CA PHE A 32 2.44 17.74 6.11
C PHE A 32 3.41 18.55 6.97
N GLN A 33 4.55 17.99 7.37
CA GLN A 33 5.60 18.78 8.02
C GLN A 33 6.09 19.91 7.12
N ALA A 34 6.41 19.61 5.87
CA ALA A 34 6.91 20.60 4.93
C ALA A 34 5.90 21.73 4.66
N LEU A 35 4.64 21.36 4.43
CA LEU A 35 3.56 22.35 4.24
C LEU A 35 3.36 23.23 5.46
N HIS A 36 3.41 22.63 6.64
CA HIS A 36 3.22 23.34 7.89
C HIS A 36 4.34 24.35 8.17
N GLU A 37 5.59 23.91 8.06
CA GLU A 37 6.76 24.77 8.27
C GLU A 37 6.79 25.93 7.27
N TRP A 38 6.36 25.67 6.03
CA TRP A 38 6.28 26.72 5.02
C TRP A 38 5.19 27.75 5.34
N GLU A 39 4.01 27.34 5.81
CA GLU A 39 2.98 28.27 6.24
C GLU A 39 3.41 29.09 7.46
N LEU A 40 4.17 28.50 8.39
CA LEU A 40 4.78 29.25 9.49
C LEU A 40 5.76 30.31 8.96
N ALA A 41 6.64 29.93 8.05
CA ALA A 41 7.59 30.85 7.45
C ALA A 41 6.92 31.99 6.67
N LYS A 42 5.84 31.70 5.93
CA LYS A 42 5.04 32.76 5.23
C LYS A 42 4.40 33.74 6.21
N ARG A 43 4.01 33.28 7.38
CA ARG A 43 3.45 34.14 8.43
C ARG A 43 4.52 35.01 9.09
N ASP A 44 5.65 34.39 9.45
CA ASP A 44 6.67 35.01 10.29
C ASP A 44 7.70 35.81 9.46
N GLU A 45 8.00 35.36 8.23
CA GLU A 45 9.00 35.98 7.32
C GLU A 45 8.51 36.00 5.86
N PRO A 46 7.39 36.69 5.53
CA PRO A 46 6.72 36.56 4.23
C PRO A 46 7.58 36.92 3.01
N ASP A 47 8.55 37.82 3.19
CA ASP A 47 9.40 38.29 2.10
C ASP A 47 10.63 37.36 1.86
N THR A 48 10.79 36.32 2.66
CA THR A 48 11.97 35.42 2.59
C THR A 48 11.69 34.09 1.95
N VAL A 49 10.43 33.75 1.73
CA VAL A 49 9.97 32.45 1.24
C VAL A 49 8.99 32.61 0.08
N PRO A 50 8.80 31.59 -0.78
CA PRO A 50 7.74 31.58 -1.79
C PRO A 50 6.36 31.87 -1.20
N ASN A 51 5.60 32.78 -1.84
CA ASN A 51 4.33 33.29 -1.32
C ASN A 51 3.09 32.66 -1.96
N HIS A 52 3.24 31.77 -2.94
CA HIS A 52 2.11 31.05 -3.52
C HIS A 52 1.50 30.06 -2.50
N SER A 53 0.36 29.50 -2.84
CA SER A 53 -0.35 28.53 -1.98
C SER A 53 -0.42 27.17 -2.64
N VAL A 54 -0.49 26.14 -1.79
CA VAL A 54 -0.77 24.75 -2.21
C VAL A 54 -2.08 24.31 -1.57
N CYS A 55 -2.90 23.61 -2.32
CA CYS A 55 -4.16 23.03 -1.81
C CYS A 55 -4.23 21.54 -2.11
N ILE A 56 -4.19 20.70 -1.08
CA ILE A 56 -4.56 19.29 -1.22
C ILE A 56 -6.09 19.22 -1.30
N ARG A 57 -6.59 18.84 -2.49
CA ARG A 57 -8.02 18.79 -2.81
C ARG A 57 -8.64 17.45 -2.54
N ALA A 58 -7.90 16.39 -2.83
CA ALA A 58 -8.37 15.03 -2.65
C ALA A 58 -7.26 14.06 -2.26
N ALA A 59 -7.65 13.00 -1.58
CA ALA A 59 -6.82 11.82 -1.38
C ALA A 59 -7.60 10.57 -1.81
N ALA A 60 -6.99 9.77 -2.67
CA ALA A 60 -7.53 8.50 -3.13
C ALA A 60 -6.60 7.37 -2.67
N GLY A 61 -7.16 6.29 -2.15
CA GLY A 61 -6.36 5.18 -1.65
C GLY A 61 -6.96 3.83 -2.01
N ALA A 62 -6.10 2.81 -2.09
CA ALA A 62 -6.45 1.41 -2.20
C ALA A 62 -5.83 0.63 -1.05
N SER A 63 -6.57 -0.28 -0.44
CA SER A 63 -6.03 -1.15 0.62
C SER A 63 -5.33 -0.35 1.75
N ALA A 64 -4.05 -0.60 1.97
CA ALA A 64 -3.21 0.17 2.90
C ALA A 64 -3.22 1.68 2.60
N GLY A 65 -3.23 2.06 1.32
CA GLY A 65 -3.38 3.45 0.91
C GLY A 65 -4.71 4.08 1.34
N SER A 66 -5.81 3.31 1.33
CA SER A 66 -7.11 3.75 1.87
C SER A 66 -7.06 4.03 3.36
N ILE A 67 -6.43 3.13 4.13
CA ILE A 67 -6.24 3.33 5.58
C ILE A 67 -5.39 4.59 5.82
N THR A 68 -4.29 4.74 5.08
CA THR A 68 -3.41 5.90 5.20
C THR A 68 -4.14 7.20 4.86
N ALA A 69 -4.90 7.25 3.76
CA ALA A 69 -5.69 8.42 3.37
C ALA A 69 -6.73 8.78 4.44
N ALA A 70 -7.45 7.77 4.93
CA ALA A 70 -8.49 7.95 5.93
C ALA A 70 -7.94 8.48 7.26
N LEU A 71 -6.85 7.89 7.74
CA LEU A 71 -6.21 8.28 9.00
C LEU A 71 -5.51 9.62 8.90
N ALA A 72 -4.81 9.89 7.79
CA ALA A 72 -4.08 11.14 7.59
C ALA A 72 -5.00 12.35 7.69
N ALA A 73 -6.16 12.31 7.04
CA ALA A 73 -7.13 13.41 7.06
C ALA A 73 -7.59 13.73 8.48
N VAL A 74 -7.86 12.72 9.31
CA VAL A 74 -8.26 12.88 10.70
C VAL A 74 -7.10 13.32 11.59
N ALA A 75 -5.92 12.74 11.40
CA ALA A 75 -4.72 13.08 12.16
C ALA A 75 -4.31 14.54 11.94
N VAL A 76 -4.34 15.00 10.69
CA VAL A 76 -4.04 16.40 10.34
C VAL A 76 -5.04 17.36 10.98
N ALA A 77 -6.32 17.01 10.98
CA ALA A 77 -7.36 17.80 11.64
C ALA A 77 -7.18 17.87 13.18
N GLY A 78 -6.57 16.84 13.78
CA GLY A 78 -6.21 16.79 15.20
C GLY A 78 -4.99 17.62 15.59
N GLY A 79 -4.27 18.15 14.60
CA GLY A 79 -3.09 19.00 14.78
C GLY A 79 -1.76 18.26 14.64
N LEU A 80 -0.76 19.00 14.13
CA LEU A 80 0.62 18.52 13.98
C LEU A 80 1.35 18.60 15.33
N ARG A 81 1.98 17.50 15.74
CA ARG A 81 2.73 17.42 17.00
C ARG A 81 4.06 16.75 16.77
N PRO A 82 5.16 17.51 16.61
CA PRO A 82 6.49 16.92 16.49
C PRO A 82 6.77 16.01 17.70
N GLN A 83 6.97 14.74 17.45
CA GLN A 83 7.34 13.76 18.47
C GLN A 83 8.54 12.95 18.01
N LYS A 84 9.40 12.65 18.95
CA LYS A 84 10.45 11.66 18.75
C LYS A 84 9.85 10.28 18.98
N ALA A 85 9.79 9.47 17.96
CA ALA A 85 9.43 8.08 18.11
C ALA A 85 10.65 7.34 18.66
N ALA A 86 10.52 6.76 19.83
CA ALA A 86 11.54 5.90 20.39
C ALA A 86 11.51 4.55 19.66
N ASN A 87 12.60 4.20 18.98
CA ASN A 87 12.82 2.83 18.57
C ASN A 87 14.06 2.31 19.34
N PRO A 88 13.88 1.54 20.41
CA PRO A 88 14.97 1.07 21.25
C PRO A 88 15.96 0.15 20.53
N GLU A 89 15.58 -0.44 19.39
CA GLU A 89 16.42 -1.39 18.65
C GLU A 89 17.28 -0.73 17.57
N VAL A 90 17.01 0.49 17.20
CA VAL A 90 17.72 1.19 16.11
C VAL A 90 18.81 2.13 16.60
N GLY A 91 19.18 2.06 17.87
CA GLY A 91 20.26 2.87 18.46
C GLY A 91 19.84 4.29 18.82
N GLU A 92 20.81 5.16 19.07
CA GLU A 92 20.66 6.44 19.74
C GLU A 92 19.84 7.53 19.01
N GLN A 93 19.35 7.28 17.79
CA GLN A 93 18.59 8.26 17.02
C GLN A 93 17.11 7.88 16.91
N PRO A 94 16.23 8.47 17.72
CA PRO A 94 14.81 8.23 17.62
C PRO A 94 14.25 8.77 16.29
N TYR A 95 13.40 7.98 15.64
CA TYR A 95 12.67 8.45 14.47
C TYR A 95 11.73 9.60 14.85
N GLN A 96 11.62 10.59 13.98
CA GLN A 96 10.73 11.71 14.17
C GLN A 96 9.41 11.48 13.44
N CYS A 97 8.32 11.91 14.03
CA CYS A 97 7.03 12.02 13.36
C CYS A 97 6.33 13.32 13.76
N VAL A 98 5.50 13.86 12.87
CA VAL A 98 4.65 15.03 13.15
C VAL A 98 3.20 14.66 13.29
N LEU A 99 2.80 13.48 12.80
CA LEU A 99 1.46 12.90 12.93
C LEU A 99 1.50 11.63 13.80
N PRO A 100 1.53 11.75 15.14
CA PRO A 100 1.67 10.61 16.05
C PRO A 100 0.60 9.52 15.87
N ALA A 101 -0.64 9.92 15.55
CA ALA A 101 -1.72 8.97 15.30
C ALA A 101 -1.42 8.08 14.08
N LEU A 102 -0.81 8.65 13.04
CA LEU A 102 -0.43 7.92 11.84
C LEU A 102 0.74 6.96 12.12
N TYR A 103 1.74 7.41 12.89
CA TYR A 103 2.83 6.56 13.35
C TYR A 103 2.32 5.40 14.21
N LYS A 104 1.46 5.69 15.19
CA LYS A 104 0.87 4.68 16.07
C LYS A 104 0.11 3.63 15.27
N ALA A 105 -0.73 4.06 14.32
CA ALA A 105 -1.56 3.16 13.52
C ALA A 105 -0.73 2.25 12.58
N TRP A 106 0.37 2.75 12.04
CA TRP A 106 1.14 1.99 11.05
C TRP A 106 2.39 1.31 11.62
N VAL A 107 2.97 1.83 12.69
CA VAL A 107 4.22 1.30 13.25
C VAL A 107 3.97 0.51 14.52
N THR A 108 3.31 1.11 15.51
CA THR A 108 3.23 0.54 16.85
C THR A 108 2.14 -0.53 16.99
N LEU A 109 0.94 -0.28 16.43
CA LEU A 109 -0.22 -1.15 16.69
C LEU A 109 -0.26 -2.46 15.89
N PRO A 110 0.11 -2.52 14.60
CA PRO A 110 -0.01 -3.75 13.83
C PRO A 110 1.09 -4.74 14.21
N ASP A 111 0.74 -5.80 14.92
CA ASP A 111 1.68 -6.87 15.24
C ASP A 111 1.06 -8.24 14.93
N MET A 112 1.88 -9.16 14.44
CA MET A 112 1.49 -10.54 14.20
C MET A 112 1.55 -11.37 15.49
N ALA A 113 2.51 -11.10 16.35
CA ALA A 113 2.75 -11.84 17.57
C ALA A 113 3.24 -10.91 18.69
N SER A 114 2.32 -10.23 19.36
CA SER A 114 2.64 -9.37 20.50
C SER A 114 3.21 -10.18 21.68
N ALA A 115 4.19 -9.61 22.36
CA ALA A 115 4.75 -10.17 23.58
C ALA A 115 3.85 -10.03 24.83
N ALA A 116 2.67 -9.41 24.71
CA ALA A 116 1.75 -9.21 25.82
C ALA A 116 1.17 -10.52 26.35
N THR A 117 0.83 -10.54 27.63
CA THR A 117 0.23 -11.70 28.31
C THR A 117 -1.18 -12.04 27.80
N ASP A 118 -1.94 -11.04 27.33
CA ASP A 118 -3.21 -11.20 26.60
C ASP A 118 -3.08 -10.54 25.22
N PRO A 119 -2.48 -11.27 24.27
CA PRO A 119 -2.11 -10.67 22.99
C PRO A 119 -3.34 -10.37 22.13
N LYS A 120 -3.55 -9.10 21.87
CA LYS A 120 -4.52 -8.61 20.88
C LYS A 120 -3.77 -8.36 19.58
N ASP A 121 -3.46 -9.43 18.86
CA ASP A 121 -2.68 -9.40 17.63
C ASP A 121 -3.32 -10.25 16.52
N LEU A 122 -2.74 -10.20 15.31
CA LEU A 122 -3.28 -10.86 14.13
C LEU A 122 -3.30 -12.40 14.24
N LEU A 123 -2.56 -13.02 15.18
CA LEU A 123 -2.54 -14.45 15.45
C LEU A 123 -3.31 -14.86 16.72
N ALA A 124 -3.98 -13.91 17.40
CA ALA A 124 -4.85 -14.22 18.53
C ALA A 124 -6.08 -15.02 18.08
N ASN A 125 -6.66 -15.80 19.00
CA ASN A 125 -7.76 -16.73 18.71
C ASN A 125 -9.11 -16.31 19.34
N ASP A 126 -9.21 -15.09 19.82
CA ASP A 126 -10.43 -14.57 20.48
C ASP A 126 -11.62 -14.42 19.52
N ASP A 127 -11.36 -14.23 18.21
CA ASP A 127 -12.36 -14.24 17.13
C ASP A 127 -12.99 -15.62 16.87
N LEU A 128 -12.42 -16.69 17.43
CA LEU A 128 -12.85 -18.08 17.27
C LEU A 128 -13.51 -18.65 18.54
N LYS A 129 -13.83 -17.81 19.51
CA LYS A 129 -14.58 -18.22 20.71
C LYS A 129 -15.95 -18.76 20.30
N ASP A 130 -16.53 -19.62 21.15
CA ASP A 130 -17.89 -20.16 20.99
C ASP A 130 -18.14 -20.97 19.69
N GLY A 131 -17.08 -21.54 19.09
CA GLY A 131 -17.21 -22.38 17.89
C GLY A 131 -17.46 -21.61 16.60
N ALA A 132 -17.22 -20.30 16.58
CA ALA A 132 -17.37 -19.47 15.38
C ALA A 132 -16.56 -20.00 14.19
N SER A 133 -17.14 -19.94 13.00
CA SER A 133 -16.43 -20.27 11.76
C SER A 133 -15.43 -19.16 11.41
N PRO A 134 -14.19 -19.52 11.07
CA PRO A 134 -13.18 -18.53 10.68
C PRO A 134 -13.64 -17.72 9.47
N GLN A 135 -13.58 -16.40 9.57
CA GLN A 135 -13.85 -15.48 8.47
C GLN A 135 -12.57 -15.17 7.68
N SER A 136 -11.39 -15.41 8.29
CA SER A 136 -10.06 -15.16 7.73
C SER A 136 -9.00 -16.00 8.43
N ILE A 137 -7.82 -16.13 7.82
CA ILE A 137 -6.68 -16.80 8.43
C ILE A 137 -6.14 -15.98 9.61
N LEU A 138 -6.04 -14.66 9.48
CA LEU A 138 -5.64 -13.76 10.54
C LEU A 138 -6.86 -13.27 11.33
N ASN A 139 -6.66 -12.84 12.56
CA ASN A 139 -7.70 -12.24 13.39
C ASN A 139 -7.99 -10.81 12.93
N ALA A 140 -8.99 -10.65 12.08
CA ALA A 140 -9.39 -9.34 11.56
C ALA A 140 -10.22 -8.49 12.55
N ALA A 141 -10.72 -9.09 13.66
CA ALA A 141 -11.52 -8.37 14.66
C ALA A 141 -10.70 -7.26 15.34
N ILE A 142 -9.41 -7.54 15.57
CA ILE A 142 -8.46 -6.59 16.18
C ILE A 142 -8.35 -5.30 15.38
N LEU A 143 -8.33 -5.37 14.06
CA LEU A 143 -8.23 -4.17 13.20
C LEU A 143 -9.41 -3.22 13.42
N THR A 144 -10.57 -3.72 13.79
CA THR A 144 -11.75 -2.88 14.10
C THR A 144 -11.54 -2.08 15.39
N ALA A 145 -10.98 -2.70 16.42
CA ALA A 145 -10.66 -2.01 17.68
C ALA A 145 -9.55 -0.96 17.46
N LEU A 146 -8.48 -1.33 16.73
CA LEU A 146 -7.37 -0.44 16.42
C LEU A 146 -7.82 0.76 15.56
N THR A 147 -8.75 0.55 14.63
CA THR A 147 -9.30 1.65 13.81
C THR A 147 -10.08 2.64 14.65
N GLY A 148 -10.89 2.18 15.59
CA GLY A 148 -11.61 3.05 16.53
C GLY A 148 -10.64 3.90 17.37
N GLU A 149 -9.54 3.33 17.83
CA GLU A 149 -8.49 4.03 18.55
C GLU A 149 -7.72 5.01 17.68
N ALA A 150 -7.36 4.61 16.46
CA ALA A 150 -6.57 5.42 15.53
C ALA A 150 -7.35 6.61 14.94
N LEU A 151 -8.66 6.48 14.77
CA LEU A 151 -9.52 7.58 14.33
C LEU A 151 -9.83 8.57 15.46
N GLY A 152 -9.56 8.23 16.72
CA GLY A 152 -9.76 9.14 17.85
C GLY A 152 -8.83 10.34 17.75
N LEU A 153 -9.40 11.55 17.71
CA LEU A 153 -8.61 12.77 17.87
C LEU A 153 -8.12 12.85 19.32
N PRO A 154 -6.85 13.20 19.56
CA PRO A 154 -6.38 13.43 20.91
C PRO A 154 -7.16 14.59 21.55
N ASP A 155 -7.39 14.49 22.86
CA ASP A 155 -7.92 15.63 23.60
C ASP A 155 -6.93 16.79 23.48
N LEU A 156 -7.44 17.95 23.11
CA LEU A 156 -6.66 19.19 23.22
C LEU A 156 -6.32 19.40 24.71
N PRO A 157 -5.11 19.86 25.05
CA PRO A 157 -4.74 20.14 26.43
C PRO A 157 -5.85 21.01 27.08
N ASN A 158 -6.33 20.60 28.24
CA ASN A 158 -7.34 21.35 28.97
C ASN A 158 -6.91 22.82 29.13
N GLY A 159 -7.69 23.74 28.60
CA GLY A 159 -7.46 25.19 28.72
C GLY A 159 -6.84 25.89 27.51
N ALA A 160 -6.56 25.18 26.43
CA ALA A 160 -6.20 25.86 25.17
C ALA A 160 -7.46 26.32 24.45
N GLU A 161 -7.92 27.55 24.75
CA GLU A 161 -9.01 28.22 24.02
C GLU A 161 -8.66 28.56 22.57
N THR A 162 -7.38 28.58 22.25
CA THR A 162 -6.85 28.67 20.87
C THR A 162 -5.93 27.50 20.63
N PRO A 163 -6.18 26.64 19.60
CA PRO A 163 -5.16 25.73 19.13
C PRO A 163 -3.91 26.57 18.88
N PRO A 164 -2.70 26.06 19.25
CA PRO A 164 -1.48 26.72 18.82
C PRO A 164 -1.60 26.98 17.32
N ALA A 165 -1.19 28.14 16.86
CA ALA A 165 -1.28 28.50 15.45
C ALA A 165 -0.80 27.30 14.63
N PHE A 166 -1.70 26.69 13.83
CA PHE A 166 -1.53 25.41 13.16
C PHE A 166 -1.65 24.14 14.05
N GLY A 167 -2.34 24.20 15.17
CA GLY A 167 -2.60 22.99 16.00
C GLY A 167 -3.89 22.24 15.66
N GLY A 168 -4.71 22.76 14.75
CA GLY A 168 -5.99 22.17 14.38
C GLY A 168 -6.57 22.77 13.10
N ALA A 169 -7.60 22.12 12.57
CA ALA A 169 -8.34 22.63 11.41
C ALA A 169 -9.07 23.96 11.71
N PRO A 170 -9.30 24.81 10.68
CA PRO A 170 -8.95 24.61 9.27
C PRO A 170 -7.50 24.94 8.95
N LEU A 171 -6.90 24.15 8.05
CA LEU A 171 -5.51 24.27 7.65
C LEU A 171 -5.37 25.00 6.30
N PRO A 172 -4.38 25.91 6.15
CA PRO A 172 -4.26 26.76 4.95
C PRO A 172 -3.84 26.03 3.68
N TYR A 173 -3.40 24.79 3.75
CA TYR A 173 -2.97 23.96 2.64
C TYR A 173 -3.95 22.81 2.30
N LEU A 174 -5.15 22.84 2.86
CA LEU A 174 -6.22 21.89 2.58
C LEU A 174 -7.45 22.56 1.96
N ALA A 175 -8.19 21.80 1.17
CA ALA A 175 -9.50 22.19 0.71
C ALA A 175 -10.48 22.26 1.88
N LYS A 176 -11.40 23.23 1.86
CA LYS A 176 -12.50 23.36 2.81
C LYS A 176 -13.37 22.11 2.87
N ARG A 177 -13.51 21.46 1.72
CA ARG A 177 -14.12 20.15 1.54
C ARG A 177 -13.07 19.23 0.93
N LEU A 178 -12.45 18.42 1.79
CA LEU A 178 -11.42 17.46 1.37
C LEU A 178 -12.09 16.16 0.94
N HIS A 179 -11.87 15.77 -0.30
CA HIS A 179 -12.46 14.57 -0.89
C HIS A 179 -11.59 13.34 -0.64
N ILE A 180 -12.16 12.30 -0.06
CA ILE A 180 -11.49 11.02 0.23
C ILE A 180 -12.16 9.91 -0.56
N TYR A 181 -11.39 9.25 -1.42
CA TYR A 181 -11.82 8.11 -2.22
C TYR A 181 -11.15 6.84 -1.72
N LEU A 182 -11.95 5.86 -1.33
CA LEU A 182 -11.50 4.55 -0.86
C LEU A 182 -11.95 3.50 -1.88
N THR A 183 -11.02 2.81 -2.54
CA THR A 183 -11.38 1.76 -3.51
C THR A 183 -11.93 0.53 -2.82
N LEU A 184 -12.85 -0.16 -3.46
CA LEU A 184 -13.53 -1.35 -2.96
C LEU A 184 -13.63 -2.39 -4.07
N SER A 185 -13.51 -3.67 -3.72
CA SER A 185 -13.83 -4.76 -4.64
C SER A 185 -15.17 -5.37 -4.25
N ASN A 186 -16.19 -5.00 -5.00
CA ASN A 186 -17.59 -5.37 -4.78
C ASN A 186 -17.86 -6.80 -5.28
N MET A 187 -18.01 -7.77 -4.38
CA MET A 187 -18.23 -9.17 -4.75
C MET A 187 -19.53 -9.39 -5.51
N ARG A 188 -20.55 -8.55 -5.27
CA ARG A 188 -21.85 -8.65 -5.93
C ARG A 188 -21.84 -8.03 -7.32
N GLY A 189 -21.06 -6.94 -7.49
CA GLY A 189 -20.98 -6.17 -8.72
C GLY A 189 -22.19 -5.25 -8.95
N VAL A 190 -21.98 -4.24 -9.78
CA VAL A 190 -22.98 -3.26 -10.19
C VAL A 190 -23.34 -3.52 -11.65
N PRO A 191 -24.61 -3.80 -11.99
CA PRO A 191 -25.01 -4.09 -13.37
C PRO A 191 -24.98 -2.82 -14.22
N TYR A 192 -24.27 -2.84 -15.34
CA TYR A 192 -24.27 -1.76 -16.30
C TYR A 192 -24.39 -2.30 -17.74
N PHE A 193 -24.65 -1.41 -18.69
CA PHE A 193 -24.89 -1.77 -20.06
C PHE A 193 -23.93 -1.02 -20.98
N VAL A 194 -23.29 -1.74 -21.90
CA VAL A 194 -22.46 -1.17 -22.97
C VAL A 194 -23.23 -1.35 -24.28
N GLY A 195 -23.72 -0.23 -24.82
CA GLY A 195 -24.48 -0.22 -26.09
C GLY A 195 -23.53 -0.19 -27.28
N PHE A 196 -23.88 -0.96 -28.32
CA PHE A 196 -23.22 -0.94 -29.61
C PHE A 196 -24.16 -0.35 -30.65
N GLU A 197 -23.65 0.44 -31.59
CA GLU A 197 -24.44 0.98 -32.69
C GLU A 197 -24.75 -0.12 -33.72
N GLY A 198 -25.99 -0.28 -34.07
CA GLY A 198 -26.43 -1.24 -35.10
C GLY A 198 -27.95 -1.42 -35.17
N GLY A 199 -28.57 -0.90 -36.23
CA GLY A 199 -29.90 -1.27 -36.72
C GLY A 199 -31.09 -1.09 -35.78
N GLY A 200 -31.44 0.13 -35.39
CA GLY A 200 -32.77 0.47 -34.85
C GLY A 200 -33.08 0.14 -33.39
N GLU A 201 -32.53 -0.90 -32.84
CA GLU A 201 -32.61 -1.22 -31.42
C GLU A 201 -31.20 -1.14 -30.80
N ILE A 202 -31.12 -0.59 -29.58
CA ILE A 202 -29.86 -0.55 -28.83
C ILE A 202 -29.49 -1.97 -28.43
N ARG A 203 -28.57 -2.56 -29.18
CA ARG A 203 -27.96 -3.85 -28.85
C ARG A 203 -26.68 -3.61 -28.04
N GLY A 204 -26.33 -4.56 -27.16
CA GLY A 204 -25.11 -4.42 -26.37
C GLY A 204 -24.97 -5.51 -25.34
N HIS A 205 -23.93 -5.37 -24.53
CA HIS A 205 -23.60 -6.31 -23.48
C HIS A 205 -24.03 -5.82 -22.10
N HIS A 206 -24.69 -6.70 -21.35
CA HIS A 206 -24.86 -6.53 -19.91
C HIS A 206 -23.59 -6.95 -19.21
N MET A 207 -23.02 -6.05 -18.43
CA MET A 207 -21.76 -6.21 -17.73
C MET A 207 -21.97 -6.05 -16.23
N MET A 208 -21.03 -6.57 -15.44
CA MET A 208 -20.95 -6.33 -14.00
C MET A 208 -19.66 -5.59 -13.69
N CYS A 209 -19.75 -4.48 -13.00
CA CYS A 209 -18.60 -3.74 -12.50
C CYS A 209 -18.32 -4.14 -11.06
N HIS A 210 -17.20 -4.78 -10.81
CA HIS A 210 -16.76 -5.20 -9.49
C HIS A 210 -15.79 -4.19 -8.84
N GLY A 211 -15.16 -3.32 -9.64
CA GLY A 211 -14.39 -2.19 -9.12
C GLY A 211 -15.32 -1.09 -8.61
N ASP A 212 -15.28 -0.84 -7.32
CA ASP A 212 -16.16 0.10 -6.64
C ASP A 212 -15.36 1.11 -5.82
N ARG A 213 -16.01 2.12 -5.26
CA ARG A 213 -15.42 3.11 -4.36
C ARG A 213 -16.43 3.61 -3.35
N ALA A 214 -15.93 4.00 -2.20
CA ALA A 214 -16.63 4.92 -1.31
C ALA A 214 -16.04 6.32 -1.45
N HIS A 215 -16.89 7.33 -1.40
CA HIS A 215 -16.51 8.73 -1.48
C HIS A 215 -16.98 9.45 -0.23
N TYR A 216 -16.03 10.04 0.50
CA TYR A 216 -16.29 10.87 1.67
C TYR A 216 -15.82 12.30 1.43
N ILE A 217 -16.51 13.26 2.05
CA ILE A 217 -16.16 14.67 2.00
C ILE A 217 -15.97 15.14 3.43
N LEU A 218 -14.74 15.43 3.82
CA LEU A 218 -14.41 15.94 5.14
C LEU A 218 -14.53 17.46 5.14
N GLU A 219 -15.49 17.97 5.90
CA GLU A 219 -15.78 19.39 5.99
C GLU A 219 -15.13 20.03 7.22
N GLY A 220 -14.56 21.21 7.04
CA GLY A 220 -13.93 21.98 8.11
C GLY A 220 -12.45 21.69 8.33
N VAL A 221 -11.81 20.87 7.50
CA VAL A 221 -10.37 20.55 7.61
C VAL A 221 -9.47 21.61 7.00
N GLY A 222 -9.95 22.38 6.02
CA GLY A 222 -9.13 23.35 5.30
C GLY A 222 -9.83 24.67 5.00
N THR A 223 -9.11 25.59 4.35
CA THR A 223 -9.56 26.93 4.05
C THR A 223 -9.87 27.18 2.58
N HIS A 224 -9.23 26.42 1.64
CA HIS A 224 -9.42 26.63 0.21
C HIS A 224 -10.80 26.18 -0.26
N GLY A 225 -11.53 27.10 -0.92
CA GLY A 225 -12.80 26.80 -1.59
C GLY A 225 -12.60 26.31 -3.02
N GLY A 226 -13.71 26.33 -3.80
CA GLY A 226 -13.70 26.02 -5.23
C GLY A 226 -13.63 24.52 -5.52
N GLU A 227 -14.72 23.96 -6.03
CA GLU A 227 -14.79 22.60 -6.57
C GLU A 227 -15.04 22.70 -8.06
N ASN A 228 -14.44 21.81 -8.85
CA ASN A 228 -14.76 21.66 -10.25
C ASN A 228 -16.12 20.95 -10.45
N THR A 229 -16.63 20.93 -11.68
CA THR A 229 -17.95 20.33 -11.98
C THR A 229 -17.99 18.84 -11.68
N TRP A 230 -16.86 18.12 -11.75
CA TRP A 230 -16.84 16.70 -11.40
C TRP A 230 -17.03 16.50 -9.90
N LEU A 231 -16.31 17.25 -9.07
CA LEU A 231 -16.45 17.17 -7.60
C LEU A 231 -17.86 17.58 -7.14
N SER A 232 -18.41 18.65 -7.73
CA SER A 232 -19.76 19.12 -7.41
C SER A 232 -20.84 18.12 -7.83
N GLY A 233 -20.61 17.37 -8.89
CA GLY A 233 -21.53 16.36 -9.42
C GLY A 233 -21.35 14.96 -8.85
N ASP A 234 -20.24 14.67 -8.18
CA ASP A 234 -19.98 13.34 -7.59
C ASP A 234 -20.52 13.28 -6.16
N SER A 235 -21.52 12.46 -5.93
CA SER A 235 -22.14 12.31 -4.62
C SER A 235 -21.21 11.63 -3.63
N GLY A 236 -20.90 12.30 -2.53
CA GLY A 236 -20.10 11.79 -1.41
C GLY A 236 -20.80 11.96 -0.08
N GLN A 237 -20.42 11.16 0.91
CA GLN A 237 -20.91 11.30 2.26
C GLN A 237 -20.14 12.40 3.00
N SER A 238 -20.82 13.48 3.36
CA SER A 238 -20.22 14.57 4.15
C SER A 238 -20.01 14.16 5.60
N LEU A 239 -18.80 14.39 6.10
CA LEU A 239 -18.40 14.24 7.49
C LEU A 239 -17.86 15.57 8.01
N LYS A 240 -18.37 16.04 9.14
CA LYS A 240 -17.89 17.27 9.76
C LYS A 240 -16.77 16.95 10.74
N ILE A 241 -15.65 17.65 10.62
CA ILE A 241 -14.50 17.40 11.51
C ILE A 241 -14.83 17.70 12.99
N THR A 242 -15.79 18.59 13.25
CA THR A 242 -16.26 18.89 14.61
C THR A 242 -16.97 17.72 15.29
N THR A 243 -17.46 16.74 14.52
CA THR A 243 -18.09 15.50 15.00
C THR A 243 -17.16 14.29 14.94
N ALA A 244 -15.87 14.50 14.57
CA ALA A 244 -14.90 13.42 14.52
C ALA A 244 -14.72 12.74 15.89
N PRO A 245 -14.40 11.44 15.93
CA PRO A 245 -14.14 10.73 17.16
C PRO A 245 -13.06 11.43 17.98
N ARG A 246 -13.25 11.47 19.30
CA ARG A 246 -12.27 12.01 20.24
C ARG A 246 -12.00 10.98 21.32
N ALA A 247 -10.81 11.00 21.90
CA ALA A 247 -10.44 10.10 22.99
C ALA A 247 -11.50 10.15 24.11
N GLY A 248 -12.00 8.98 24.50
CA GLY A 248 -13.01 8.85 25.57
C GLY A 248 -14.44 9.30 25.23
N LYS A 249 -14.71 9.68 23.98
CA LYS A 249 -16.07 10.05 23.54
C LYS A 249 -16.62 9.08 22.51
N PRO A 250 -17.93 8.76 22.52
CA PRO A 250 -18.56 7.96 21.47
C PRO A 250 -18.37 8.60 20.12
N SER A 251 -18.04 7.81 19.10
CA SER A 251 -17.98 8.28 17.73
C SER A 251 -19.40 8.42 17.14
N ASP A 252 -19.57 9.38 16.23
CA ASP A 252 -20.74 9.44 15.37
C ASP A 252 -20.78 8.20 14.47
N LYS A 253 -21.98 7.65 14.21
CA LYS A 253 -22.19 6.49 13.30
C LYS A 253 -21.61 6.72 11.90
N ALA A 254 -21.58 7.97 11.42
CA ALA A 254 -20.99 8.29 10.13
C ALA A 254 -19.47 8.06 10.13
N TRP A 255 -18.78 8.40 11.21
CA TRP A 255 -17.36 8.14 11.39
C TRP A 255 -17.04 6.65 11.61
N GLU A 256 -17.93 5.91 12.30
CA GLU A 256 -17.83 4.46 12.39
C GLU A 256 -17.91 3.82 10.99
N GLY A 257 -18.86 4.28 10.17
CA GLY A 257 -18.99 3.86 8.76
C GLY A 257 -17.75 4.19 7.93
N TYR A 258 -17.15 5.35 8.15
CA TYR A 258 -15.89 5.76 7.50
C TYR A 258 -14.74 4.81 7.83
N GLY A 259 -14.50 4.54 9.11
CA GLY A 259 -13.48 3.60 9.55
C GLY A 259 -13.74 2.17 9.06
N HIS A 260 -15.00 1.72 9.12
CA HIS A 260 -15.39 0.42 8.60
C HIS A 260 -15.10 0.27 7.09
N THR A 261 -15.35 1.32 6.32
CA THR A 261 -15.08 1.34 4.88
C THR A 261 -13.59 1.33 4.57
N ALA A 262 -12.78 2.05 5.34
CA ALA A 262 -11.31 1.99 5.20
C ALA A 262 -10.79 0.56 5.41
N LEU A 263 -11.31 -0.14 6.42
CA LEU A 263 -10.99 -1.56 6.66
C LEU A 263 -11.54 -2.49 5.58
N ALA A 264 -12.70 -2.17 4.98
CA ALA A 264 -13.26 -2.95 3.88
C ALA A 264 -12.39 -2.86 2.63
N SER A 265 -11.80 -1.68 2.38
CA SER A 265 -10.82 -1.48 1.31
C SER A 265 -9.54 -2.30 1.51
N ALA A 266 -9.18 -2.61 2.75
CA ALA A 266 -7.98 -3.39 3.11
C ALA A 266 -8.27 -4.87 3.44
N ALA A 267 -9.46 -5.37 3.10
CA ALA A 267 -9.86 -6.75 3.38
C ALA A 267 -9.19 -7.73 2.40
N PHE A 268 -7.88 -7.94 2.55
CA PHE A 268 -7.09 -8.84 1.70
C PHE A 268 -7.65 -10.26 1.71
N PRO A 269 -7.95 -10.84 0.55
CA PRO A 269 -8.61 -12.14 0.45
C PRO A 269 -7.89 -13.23 1.23
N VAL A 270 -8.66 -14.05 1.93
CA VAL A 270 -8.18 -15.16 2.76
C VAL A 270 -7.45 -14.68 4.02
N GLY A 271 -6.57 -13.69 3.92
CA GLY A 271 -5.78 -13.14 5.03
C GLY A 271 -6.65 -12.37 6.02
N LEU A 272 -7.50 -11.48 5.53
CA LEU A 272 -8.40 -10.63 6.32
C LEU A 272 -9.87 -10.86 5.92
N ALA A 273 -10.78 -10.65 6.86
CA ALA A 273 -12.20 -10.89 6.65
C ALA A 273 -12.82 -9.88 5.69
N ALA A 274 -13.59 -10.38 4.71
CA ALA A 274 -14.45 -9.55 3.88
C ALA A 274 -15.44 -8.77 4.75
N ARG A 275 -15.81 -7.54 4.33
CA ARG A 275 -16.69 -6.68 5.12
C ARG A 275 -17.94 -6.29 4.33
N SER A 276 -19.08 -6.26 5.03
CA SER A 276 -20.34 -5.82 4.44
C SER A 276 -20.37 -4.31 4.33
N ILE A 277 -20.66 -3.82 3.13
CA ILE A 277 -20.90 -2.40 2.85
C ILE A 277 -22.35 -2.24 2.42
N GLU A 278 -23.01 -1.21 2.97
CA GLU A 278 -24.33 -0.76 2.53
C GLU A 278 -24.23 0.68 2.05
N THR A 279 -24.74 0.96 0.86
CA THR A 279 -24.72 2.28 0.24
C THR A 279 -26.06 2.61 -0.40
N ASP A 280 -26.29 3.87 -0.72
CA ASP A 280 -27.47 4.31 -1.44
C ASP A 280 -27.31 4.05 -2.94
N VAL A 281 -28.37 3.51 -3.57
CA VAL A 281 -28.41 3.25 -5.03
C VAL A 281 -28.16 4.53 -5.83
N GLY A 282 -28.63 5.68 -5.34
CA GLY A 282 -28.45 6.98 -5.99
C GLY A 282 -26.99 7.39 -6.16
N GLN A 283 -26.07 6.89 -5.32
CA GLN A 283 -24.64 7.17 -5.48
C GLN A 283 -24.05 6.61 -6.78
N TYR A 284 -24.70 5.62 -7.38
CA TYR A 284 -24.25 5.04 -8.66
C TYR A 284 -24.83 5.76 -9.89
N GLU A 285 -25.88 6.53 -9.73
CA GLU A 285 -26.56 7.25 -10.84
C GLU A 285 -25.72 8.45 -11.31
N THR A 286 -24.97 9.07 -10.41
CA THR A 286 -24.10 10.22 -10.72
C THR A 286 -22.72 9.83 -11.26
N ARG A 287 -22.37 8.53 -11.21
CA ARG A 287 -21.08 8.04 -11.69
C ARG A 287 -21.00 8.02 -13.21
N LYS A 288 -19.81 8.28 -13.75
CA LYS A 288 -19.52 8.06 -15.16
C LYS A 288 -19.36 6.55 -15.40
N TRP A 289 -20.28 5.97 -16.14
CA TRP A 289 -20.21 4.57 -16.56
C TRP A 289 -19.43 4.43 -17.88
N PRO A 290 -18.77 3.30 -18.13
CA PRO A 290 -18.05 3.06 -19.38
C PRO A 290 -18.92 3.29 -20.60
N ARG A 291 -18.35 3.93 -21.61
CA ARG A 291 -18.98 4.20 -22.90
C ARG A 291 -17.98 3.95 -24.03
N LEU A 292 -18.46 3.64 -25.23
CA LEU A 292 -17.60 3.31 -26.37
C LEU A 292 -16.77 4.49 -26.89
N SER A 293 -17.29 5.70 -26.73
CA SER A 293 -16.61 6.94 -27.13
C SER A 293 -17.07 8.07 -26.22
N GLU A 294 -16.41 9.21 -26.28
CA GLU A 294 -16.80 10.41 -25.52
C GLU A 294 -18.20 10.92 -25.89
N THR A 295 -18.58 10.74 -27.14
CA THR A 295 -19.91 11.12 -27.66
C THR A 295 -20.98 10.07 -27.44
N ALA A 296 -20.61 8.82 -27.11
CA ALA A 296 -21.55 7.76 -26.88
C ALA A 296 -22.36 7.99 -25.60
N LYS A 297 -23.63 7.59 -25.62
CA LYS A 297 -24.52 7.70 -24.46
C LYS A 297 -24.06 6.75 -23.36
N SER A 298 -23.87 7.28 -22.15
CA SER A 298 -23.67 6.49 -20.93
C SER A 298 -25.01 6.03 -20.40
N TYR A 299 -25.08 4.78 -19.99
CA TYR A 299 -26.30 4.19 -19.42
C TYR A 299 -26.11 3.98 -17.92
N PRO A 300 -26.99 4.52 -17.07
CA PRO A 300 -26.94 4.28 -15.63
C PRO A 300 -27.18 2.80 -15.33
N PRO A 301 -26.82 2.32 -14.13
CA PRO A 301 -27.06 0.94 -13.72
C PRO A 301 -28.52 0.53 -13.85
N ARG A 302 -28.77 -0.66 -14.37
CA ARG A 302 -30.11 -1.24 -14.46
C ARG A 302 -30.41 -2.06 -13.21
N TRP A 303 -30.90 -1.40 -12.19
CA TRP A 303 -31.24 -2.05 -10.93
C TRP A 303 -32.54 -2.87 -11.03
N PRO A 304 -32.59 -4.05 -10.37
CA PRO A 304 -33.87 -4.74 -10.13
C PRO A 304 -34.86 -3.85 -9.35
N GLU A 305 -36.16 -3.98 -9.62
CA GLU A 305 -37.19 -3.16 -8.98
C GLU A 305 -37.08 -3.13 -7.44
N LYS A 306 -36.89 -4.29 -6.83
CA LYS A 306 -36.70 -4.39 -5.36
C LYS A 306 -35.59 -3.49 -4.80
N LEU A 307 -34.52 -3.27 -5.55
CA LEU A 307 -33.42 -2.37 -5.13
C LEU A 307 -33.76 -0.91 -5.38
N LYS A 308 -34.52 -0.60 -6.43
CA LYS A 308 -35.04 0.75 -6.68
C LYS A 308 -36.00 1.18 -5.58
N GLU A 309 -36.85 0.29 -5.11
CA GLU A 309 -37.81 0.53 -4.03
C GLU A 309 -37.09 0.75 -2.68
N SER A 310 -36.14 -0.14 -2.33
CA SER A 310 -35.42 -0.05 -1.07
C SER A 310 -34.40 1.08 -1.01
N LYS A 311 -33.94 1.57 -2.18
CA LYS A 311 -32.84 2.55 -2.33
C LYS A 311 -31.53 2.16 -1.64
N LYS A 312 -31.43 0.92 -1.15
CA LYS A 312 -30.26 0.40 -0.44
C LYS A 312 -29.63 -0.75 -1.20
N PHE A 313 -28.31 -0.66 -1.39
CA PHE A 313 -27.50 -1.69 -2.02
C PHE A 313 -26.44 -2.18 -1.05
N ALA A 314 -26.53 -3.45 -0.66
CA ALA A 314 -25.58 -4.10 0.23
C ALA A 314 -24.75 -5.14 -0.53
N PHE A 315 -23.46 -5.18 -0.25
CA PHE A 315 -22.52 -6.14 -0.82
C PHE A 315 -21.39 -6.46 0.15
N MET A 316 -20.72 -7.60 -0.07
CA MET A 316 -19.46 -7.90 0.58
C MET A 316 -18.32 -7.30 -0.22
N SER A 317 -17.44 -6.56 0.47
CA SER A 317 -16.23 -5.99 -0.11
C SER A 317 -15.00 -6.82 0.24
N LEU A 318 -14.14 -7.00 -0.74
CA LEU A 318 -12.75 -7.40 -0.59
C LEU A 318 -11.84 -6.20 -0.78
N ASP A 319 -10.54 -6.42 -0.64
CA ASP A 319 -9.49 -5.44 -0.84
C ASP A 319 -9.66 -4.68 -2.16
N GLY A 320 -9.70 -3.34 -2.07
CA GLY A 320 -9.87 -2.47 -3.23
C GLY A 320 -8.75 -2.59 -4.26
N GLY A 321 -7.54 -2.89 -3.80
CA GLY A 321 -6.37 -3.10 -4.64
C GLY A 321 -6.41 -4.36 -5.52
N LEU A 322 -7.44 -5.19 -5.42
CA LEU A 322 -7.64 -6.31 -6.36
C LEU A 322 -8.02 -5.84 -7.76
N ILE A 323 -8.73 -4.71 -7.87
CA ILE A 323 -9.30 -4.22 -9.13
C ILE A 323 -8.82 -2.81 -9.47
N ASP A 324 -8.49 -2.00 -8.46
CA ASP A 324 -8.02 -0.63 -8.61
C ASP A 324 -6.99 -0.32 -7.53
N ASN A 325 -5.74 -0.75 -7.78
CA ASN A 325 -4.66 -0.63 -6.79
C ASN A 325 -4.01 0.75 -6.79
N GLU A 326 -4.02 1.43 -7.91
CA GLU A 326 -3.48 2.77 -8.12
C GLU A 326 -4.61 3.75 -8.49
N PRO A 327 -5.35 4.31 -7.50
CA PRO A 327 -6.54 5.13 -7.74
C PRO A 327 -6.22 6.55 -8.22
N PHE A 328 -5.35 6.66 -9.20
CA PHE A 328 -4.84 7.90 -9.77
C PHE A 328 -5.94 8.79 -10.35
N GLU A 329 -6.91 8.18 -11.06
CA GLU A 329 -7.93 8.91 -11.80
C GLU A 329 -8.90 9.69 -10.90
N TYR A 330 -9.17 9.22 -9.68
CA TYR A 330 -9.98 9.98 -8.72
C TYR A 330 -9.27 11.24 -8.25
N ALA A 331 -7.99 11.13 -7.93
CA ALA A 331 -7.17 12.27 -7.54
C ALA A 331 -7.02 13.28 -8.69
N ARG A 332 -6.82 12.78 -9.93
CA ARG A 332 -6.68 13.62 -11.12
C ARG A 332 -7.97 14.41 -11.43
N ARG A 333 -9.11 13.75 -11.45
CA ARG A 333 -10.40 14.41 -11.70
C ARG A 333 -10.72 15.47 -10.66
N ALA A 334 -10.26 15.30 -9.43
CA ALA A 334 -10.50 16.26 -8.37
C ALA A 334 -9.78 17.60 -8.58
N ILE A 335 -8.65 17.60 -9.30
CA ILE A 335 -7.84 18.80 -9.56
C ILE A 335 -7.96 19.33 -10.99
N MET A 336 -8.59 18.57 -11.92
CA MET A 336 -8.82 19.05 -13.28
C MET A 336 -9.77 20.24 -13.30
N ARG A 337 -9.41 21.28 -14.02
CA ARG A 337 -10.30 22.42 -14.23
C ARG A 337 -11.27 22.16 -15.37
N ASP A 338 -12.46 22.77 -15.26
CA ASP A 338 -13.50 22.67 -16.28
C ASP A 338 -13.01 23.27 -17.60
N GLY A 339 -13.02 22.45 -18.67
CA GLY A 339 -12.60 22.87 -20.01
C GLY A 339 -11.08 22.91 -20.24
N GLU A 340 -10.26 22.64 -19.23
CA GLU A 340 -8.83 22.43 -19.43
C GLU A 340 -8.59 21.03 -20.03
N LYS A 341 -8.00 21.02 -21.22
CA LYS A 341 -7.27 19.85 -21.68
C LYS A 341 -5.88 19.94 -21.05
N ASP A 342 -5.30 18.81 -20.66
CA ASP A 342 -3.92 18.69 -20.16
C ASP A 342 -2.85 19.16 -21.22
N GLU A 343 -3.23 19.95 -22.20
CA GLU A 343 -2.40 20.40 -23.33
C GLU A 343 -1.44 21.54 -22.98
N THR A 344 -1.50 22.05 -21.76
CA THR A 344 -0.61 23.15 -21.35
C THR A 344 0.71 22.57 -20.85
N GLY A 345 1.80 22.87 -21.52
CA GLY A 345 3.15 22.42 -21.17
C GLY A 345 3.55 22.76 -19.72
N GLU A 346 4.69 22.23 -19.26
CA GLU A 346 5.23 22.35 -17.88
C GLU A 346 5.15 23.76 -17.26
N SER A 347 5.18 24.80 -18.09
CA SER A 347 5.20 26.20 -17.65
C SER A 347 3.86 26.76 -17.16
N THR A 348 2.76 26.03 -17.30
CA THR A 348 1.42 26.52 -16.96
C THR A 348 0.60 25.57 -16.10
N VAL A 349 1.14 24.42 -15.74
CA VAL A 349 0.47 23.40 -14.89
C VAL A 349 0.23 23.94 -13.49
N LYS A 350 -1.04 24.06 -13.10
CA LYS A 350 -1.47 24.56 -11.79
C LYS A 350 -1.89 23.48 -10.81
N GLY A 351 -1.60 22.23 -11.11
CA GLY A 351 -1.95 21.12 -10.24
C GLY A 351 -1.24 19.84 -10.63
N ALA A 352 -1.13 18.93 -9.69
CA ALA A 352 -0.47 17.65 -9.88
C ALA A 352 -1.14 16.54 -9.07
N VAL A 353 -1.12 15.34 -9.63
CA VAL A 353 -1.31 14.12 -8.85
C VAL A 353 0.03 13.62 -8.36
N VAL A 354 0.15 13.49 -7.05
CA VAL A 354 1.30 12.85 -6.41
C VAL A 354 0.87 11.45 -5.99
N MET A 355 1.42 10.46 -6.69
CA MET A 355 1.20 9.05 -6.40
C MET A 355 2.26 8.54 -5.42
N ILE A 356 1.84 7.84 -4.40
CA ILE A 356 2.71 7.17 -3.43
C ILE A 356 2.56 5.67 -3.64
N ASP A 357 3.62 5.02 -4.17
CA ASP A 357 3.61 3.59 -4.46
C ASP A 357 4.81 2.90 -3.79
N PRO A 358 4.58 2.12 -2.72
CA PRO A 358 5.63 1.33 -2.07
C PRO A 358 6.18 0.17 -2.92
N PHE A 359 5.46 -0.28 -3.95
CA PHE A 359 5.84 -1.40 -4.79
C PHE A 359 5.69 -1.08 -6.29
N PRO A 360 6.44 -0.10 -6.81
CA PRO A 360 6.34 0.33 -8.21
C PRO A 360 6.92 -0.70 -9.19
N GLU A 361 7.72 -1.66 -8.70
CA GLU A 361 8.43 -2.62 -9.55
C GLU A 361 7.47 -3.53 -10.30
N PRO A 362 7.76 -3.84 -11.57
CA PRO A 362 6.99 -4.82 -12.31
C PRO A 362 7.15 -6.22 -11.66
N PRO A 363 6.15 -7.10 -11.80
CA PRO A 363 6.31 -8.48 -11.39
C PRO A 363 7.50 -9.11 -12.13
N ALA A 364 8.24 -9.99 -11.43
CA ALA A 364 9.39 -10.66 -12.02
C ALA A 364 9.00 -11.40 -13.30
N PHE A 365 9.62 -11.01 -14.40
CA PHE A 365 9.39 -11.66 -15.68
C PHE A 365 10.21 -12.96 -15.74
N SER A 366 9.52 -14.08 -15.99
CA SER A 366 10.21 -15.35 -16.22
C SER A 366 10.69 -15.41 -17.66
N LEU A 367 11.98 -15.58 -17.86
CA LEU A 367 12.56 -15.77 -19.20
C LEU A 367 12.29 -17.19 -19.78
N LYS A 368 11.60 -18.05 -19.02
CA LYS A 368 11.31 -19.41 -19.43
C LYS A 368 10.00 -19.49 -20.19
N GLU A 369 10.08 -20.09 -21.37
CA GLU A 369 8.90 -20.60 -22.05
C GLU A 369 8.36 -21.81 -21.29
N VAL A 370 7.13 -21.68 -20.81
CA VAL A 370 6.40 -22.81 -20.22
C VAL A 370 5.66 -23.48 -21.38
N GLN A 371 6.16 -24.61 -21.85
CA GLN A 371 5.51 -25.36 -22.95
C GLN A 371 4.34 -26.21 -22.46
N GLU A 372 4.35 -26.61 -21.18
CA GLU A 372 3.30 -27.40 -20.57
C GLU A 372 3.01 -26.90 -19.16
N ALA A 373 1.73 -26.79 -18.80
CA ALA A 373 1.29 -26.40 -17.46
C ALA A 373 0.29 -27.43 -16.91
N SER A 374 0.52 -27.90 -15.69
CA SER A 374 -0.45 -28.71 -14.98
C SER A 374 -1.68 -27.87 -14.58
N ILE A 375 -2.79 -28.52 -14.25
CA ILE A 375 -3.99 -27.84 -13.73
C ILE A 375 -3.65 -26.96 -12.50
N PHE A 376 -2.77 -27.44 -11.63
CA PHE A 376 -2.34 -26.68 -10.45
C PHE A 376 -1.54 -25.43 -10.81
N ASP A 377 -0.68 -25.50 -11.83
CA ASP A 377 0.08 -24.34 -12.32
C ASP A 377 -0.85 -23.29 -12.91
N VAL A 378 -1.86 -23.73 -13.68
CA VAL A 378 -2.89 -22.83 -14.23
C VAL A 378 -3.67 -22.13 -13.10
N VAL A 379 -4.18 -22.87 -12.12
CA VAL A 379 -4.93 -22.31 -11.00
C VAL A 379 -4.06 -21.35 -10.18
N ARG A 380 -2.79 -21.70 -9.94
CA ARG A 380 -1.84 -20.87 -9.21
C ARG A 380 -1.51 -19.58 -9.95
N ALA A 381 -1.40 -19.61 -11.27
CA ALA A 381 -1.09 -18.45 -12.09
C ALA A 381 -2.31 -17.53 -12.32
N LEU A 382 -3.53 -18.08 -12.28
CA LEU A 382 -4.74 -17.36 -12.65
C LEU A 382 -4.98 -16.11 -11.80
N PHE A 383 -4.85 -16.22 -10.47
CA PHE A 383 -5.09 -15.08 -9.59
C PHE A 383 -4.06 -13.94 -9.76
N PRO A 384 -2.74 -14.18 -9.76
CA PRO A 384 -1.76 -13.16 -10.06
C PRO A 384 -1.95 -12.53 -11.44
N MET A 385 -2.28 -13.33 -12.46
CA MET A 385 -2.54 -12.84 -13.82
C MET A 385 -3.72 -11.87 -13.85
N LEU A 386 -4.85 -12.25 -13.26
CA LEU A 386 -6.03 -11.38 -13.19
C LEU A 386 -5.77 -10.11 -12.37
N LYS A 387 -5.07 -10.23 -11.24
CA LYS A 387 -4.68 -9.09 -10.42
C LYS A 387 -3.79 -8.11 -11.20
N ASN A 388 -2.77 -8.61 -11.89
CA ASN A 388 -1.87 -7.76 -12.67
C ASN A 388 -2.61 -7.05 -13.81
N GLN A 389 -3.55 -7.73 -14.46
CA GLN A 389 -4.37 -7.13 -15.51
C GLN A 389 -5.35 -6.07 -14.97
N ALA A 390 -5.85 -6.26 -13.75
CA ALA A 390 -6.81 -5.36 -13.10
C ALA A 390 -6.15 -4.26 -12.25
N ARG A 391 -4.84 -4.17 -12.23
CA ARG A 391 -4.07 -3.23 -11.41
C ARG A 391 -4.49 -1.78 -11.64
N PHE A 392 -4.67 -1.40 -12.91
CA PHE A 392 -5.24 -0.12 -13.30
C PHE A 392 -6.58 -0.33 -13.99
N LYS A 393 -7.55 0.56 -13.75
CA LYS A 393 -8.73 0.61 -14.61
C LYS A 393 -8.32 1.03 -16.03
N PRO A 394 -8.98 0.50 -17.08
CA PRO A 394 -8.64 0.81 -18.47
C PRO A 394 -8.58 2.31 -18.76
N ASP A 395 -9.52 3.08 -18.24
CA ASP A 395 -9.57 4.54 -18.41
C ASP A 395 -8.37 5.24 -17.74
N ALA A 396 -8.00 4.80 -16.53
CA ALA A 396 -6.86 5.33 -15.80
C ALA A 396 -5.53 4.99 -16.49
N LEU A 397 -5.43 3.79 -17.07
CA LEU A 397 -4.26 3.34 -17.81
C LEU A 397 -4.09 4.17 -19.10
N ALA A 398 -5.17 4.38 -19.85
CA ALA A 398 -5.15 5.22 -21.06
C ALA A 398 -4.67 6.64 -20.74
N THR A 399 -5.19 7.24 -19.67
CA THR A 399 -4.78 8.58 -19.22
C THR A 399 -3.32 8.58 -18.73
N ALA A 400 -2.86 7.50 -18.08
CA ALA A 400 -1.49 7.40 -17.62
C ALA A 400 -0.47 7.27 -18.76
N PHE A 401 -0.88 6.78 -19.94
CA PHE A 401 -0.03 6.73 -21.14
C PHE A 401 -0.07 7.99 -22.00
N ASP A 402 -0.97 8.93 -21.70
CA ASP A 402 -1.04 10.16 -22.44
C ASP A 402 0.14 11.08 -22.09
N ASN A 403 1.02 11.28 -23.05
CA ASN A 403 2.22 12.13 -22.89
C ASN A 403 1.89 13.62 -22.73
N SER A 404 0.67 14.05 -23.03
CA SER A 404 0.21 15.41 -22.78
C SER A 404 -0.17 15.67 -21.32
N ASN A 405 -0.22 14.64 -20.50
CA ASN A 405 -0.54 14.73 -19.07
C ASN A 405 0.72 14.98 -18.23
N TYR A 406 1.09 16.23 -18.04
CA TYR A 406 2.29 16.68 -17.31
C TYR A 406 2.12 16.70 -15.79
N SER A 407 0.95 16.40 -15.26
CA SER A 407 0.62 16.53 -13.84
C SER A 407 0.85 15.25 -13.03
N ARG A 408 1.73 14.35 -13.47
CA ARG A 408 1.96 13.02 -12.87
C ARG A 408 3.29 12.95 -12.15
N TRP A 409 3.22 12.74 -10.83
CA TRP A 409 4.42 12.57 -10.01
C TRP A 409 4.31 11.32 -9.16
N MET A 410 5.43 10.65 -8.90
CA MET A 410 5.43 9.43 -8.08
C MET A 410 6.54 9.51 -7.04
N ILE A 411 6.18 9.17 -5.80
CA ILE A 411 7.11 8.93 -4.70
C ILE A 411 7.18 7.42 -4.50
N SER A 412 8.36 6.86 -4.74
CA SER A 412 8.63 5.44 -4.60
C SER A 412 9.85 5.20 -3.72
N PRO A 413 9.99 4.02 -3.10
CA PRO A 413 11.08 3.73 -2.21
C PRO A 413 12.43 3.73 -2.94
N SER A 414 13.36 4.48 -2.39
CA SER A 414 14.78 4.42 -2.78
C SER A 414 15.65 4.45 -1.53
N ARG A 415 16.58 3.51 -1.45
CA ARG A 415 17.59 3.43 -0.38
C ARG A 415 18.96 3.39 -1.02
N THR A 416 19.82 4.32 -0.66
CA THR A 416 21.20 4.38 -1.12
C THR A 416 22.13 3.99 0.01
N VAL A 417 23.19 3.26 -0.32
CA VAL A 417 24.28 2.90 0.61
C VAL A 417 25.61 3.33 0.01
N ALA A 418 26.60 3.52 0.87
CA ALA A 418 27.94 3.81 0.43
C ALA A 418 28.51 2.63 -0.34
N GLY A 419 28.89 2.84 -1.57
CA GLY A 419 29.56 1.85 -2.42
C GLY A 419 31.02 2.24 -2.67
N THR A 420 31.81 1.32 -3.25
CA THR A 420 33.22 1.53 -3.59
C THR A 420 33.47 2.65 -4.60
N HIS A 421 32.44 3.02 -5.37
CA HIS A 421 32.49 4.08 -6.40
C HIS A 421 31.43 5.17 -6.20
N GLY A 422 30.97 5.40 -4.96
CA GLY A 422 29.92 6.36 -4.63
C GLY A 422 28.67 5.70 -4.07
N GLU A 423 27.55 6.44 -3.99
CA GLU A 423 26.27 5.89 -3.53
C GLU A 423 25.70 4.90 -4.55
N LYS A 424 25.29 3.73 -4.07
CA LYS A 424 24.62 2.69 -4.85
C LYS A 424 23.19 2.51 -4.35
N ASN A 425 22.26 2.37 -5.28
CA ASN A 425 20.89 1.98 -4.94
C ASN A 425 20.85 0.52 -4.51
N GLU A 426 20.25 0.27 -3.34
CA GLU A 426 20.04 -1.07 -2.84
C GLU A 426 18.88 -1.76 -3.54
N ARG A 427 19.03 -3.07 -3.77
CA ARG A 427 18.00 -3.90 -4.40
C ARG A 427 16.68 -3.91 -3.62
N TYR A 428 16.77 -3.92 -2.30
CA TYR A 428 15.64 -3.89 -1.40
C TYR A 428 15.61 -2.58 -0.62
N ALA A 429 14.70 -1.70 -0.97
CA ALA A 429 14.52 -0.44 -0.25
C ALA A 429 13.52 -0.59 0.91
N ILE A 430 12.47 -1.39 0.73
CA ILE A 430 11.37 -1.62 1.69
C ILE A 430 11.68 -2.82 2.58
N ALA A 431 11.75 -2.59 3.89
CA ALA A 431 11.96 -3.65 4.88
C ALA A 431 10.72 -4.55 5.04
N THR A 432 9.54 -3.96 5.01
CA THR A 432 8.26 -4.69 5.08
C THR A 432 7.95 -5.55 3.86
N GLY A 433 8.77 -5.48 2.80
CA GLY A 433 8.57 -6.21 1.55
C GLY A 433 8.74 -7.73 1.64
N VAL A 434 9.15 -8.28 2.78
CA VAL A 434 9.18 -9.73 3.05
C VAL A 434 7.79 -10.32 2.85
N LEU A 435 7.72 -11.51 2.30
CA LEU A 435 6.46 -12.22 2.01
C LEU A 435 5.46 -11.40 1.17
N GLY A 436 5.98 -10.62 0.22
CA GLY A 436 5.14 -9.81 -0.67
C GLY A 436 4.40 -8.67 0.02
N GLY A 437 4.99 -8.11 1.08
CA GLY A 437 4.44 -6.98 1.83
C GLY A 437 3.85 -7.34 3.21
N PHE A 438 3.84 -8.61 3.61
CA PHE A 438 3.41 -9.02 4.95
C PHE A 438 4.51 -8.88 6.02
N GLY A 439 5.76 -8.66 5.60
CA GLY A 439 6.91 -8.63 6.50
C GLY A 439 6.83 -7.62 7.64
N GLY A 440 6.14 -6.51 7.44
CA GLY A 440 5.95 -5.52 8.49
C GLY A 440 5.16 -6.03 9.71
N PHE A 441 4.35 -7.07 9.56
CA PHE A 441 3.65 -7.66 10.70
C PHE A 441 4.55 -8.59 11.53
N LEU A 442 5.72 -8.97 11.02
CA LEU A 442 6.68 -9.79 11.76
C LEU A 442 7.36 -9.00 12.88
N ASP A 443 7.67 -7.72 12.62
CA ASP A 443 8.35 -6.88 13.60
C ASP A 443 8.07 -5.37 13.42
N GLU A 444 8.07 -4.65 14.53
CA GLU A 444 7.90 -3.19 14.54
C GLU A 444 9.05 -2.46 13.85
N SER A 445 10.27 -2.96 13.99
CA SER A 445 11.45 -2.33 13.39
C SER A 445 11.37 -2.23 11.87
N PHE A 446 10.73 -3.19 11.20
CA PHE A 446 10.51 -3.15 9.75
C PHE A 446 9.56 -2.01 9.37
N ARG A 447 8.49 -1.82 10.14
CA ARG A 447 7.52 -0.74 9.91
C ARG A 447 8.12 0.63 10.23
N ALA A 448 8.88 0.73 11.32
CA ALA A 448 9.57 1.96 11.71
C ALA A 448 10.61 2.38 10.66
N HIS A 449 11.37 1.42 10.12
CA HIS A 449 12.29 1.64 9.01
C HIS A 449 11.56 2.26 7.81
N ASP A 450 10.48 1.63 7.35
CA ASP A 450 9.78 2.06 6.16
C ASP A 450 9.07 3.40 6.34
N TYR A 451 8.55 3.67 7.53
CA TYR A 451 8.01 4.99 7.86
C TYR A 451 9.07 6.08 7.74
N GLN A 452 10.24 5.86 8.33
CA GLN A 452 11.35 6.82 8.27
C GLN A 452 11.91 6.95 6.85
N LEU A 453 11.98 5.85 6.09
CA LEU A 453 12.36 5.88 4.69
C LEU A 453 11.37 6.70 3.86
N GLY A 454 10.07 6.56 4.12
CA GLY A 454 9.01 7.34 3.47
C GLY A 454 9.20 8.84 3.71
N ARG A 455 9.46 9.25 4.95
CA ARG A 455 9.78 10.63 5.28
C ARG A 455 11.00 11.16 4.50
N ARG A 456 12.09 10.38 4.48
CA ARG A 456 13.31 10.73 3.77
C ARG A 456 13.10 10.83 2.24
N ASN A 457 12.38 9.89 1.66
CA ASN A 457 12.10 9.92 0.21
C ASN A 457 11.17 11.06 -0.17
N CYS A 458 10.20 11.41 0.68
CA CYS A 458 9.38 12.61 0.49
C CYS A 458 10.22 13.88 0.51
N GLN A 459 11.13 14.03 1.51
CA GLN A 459 12.04 15.17 1.56
C GLN A 459 12.86 15.30 0.27
N LYS A 460 13.46 14.20 -0.18
CA LYS A 460 14.24 14.17 -1.42
C LYS A 460 13.37 14.54 -2.63
N PHE A 461 12.17 13.98 -2.72
CA PHE A 461 11.23 14.28 -3.81
C PHE A 461 10.86 15.78 -3.87
N LEU A 462 10.49 16.38 -2.74
CA LEU A 462 10.13 17.79 -2.67
C LEU A 462 11.31 18.72 -3.01
N ARG A 463 12.53 18.33 -2.62
CA ARG A 463 13.74 19.11 -2.87
C ARG A 463 14.21 18.99 -4.32
N ASP A 464 14.27 17.79 -4.87
CA ASP A 464 15.02 17.48 -6.09
C ASP A 464 14.14 17.29 -7.33
N VAL A 465 12.85 16.95 -7.14
CA VAL A 465 11.97 16.48 -8.21
C VAL A 465 10.72 17.33 -8.40
N PHE A 466 10.00 17.62 -7.31
CA PHE A 466 8.71 18.30 -7.37
C PHE A 466 8.88 19.80 -7.54
N SER A 467 9.10 20.21 -8.79
CA SER A 467 9.48 21.56 -9.15
C SER A 467 8.80 22.02 -10.45
N VAL A 468 8.75 23.32 -10.65
CA VAL A 468 8.25 24.01 -11.85
C VAL A 468 9.37 24.82 -12.49
N GLY A 469 9.27 25.11 -13.79
CA GLY A 469 10.25 25.93 -14.48
C GLY A 469 10.24 27.39 -14.02
N GLU A 470 11.35 28.11 -14.28
CA GLU A 470 11.53 29.53 -13.93
C GLU A 470 10.46 30.46 -14.54
N ASP A 471 9.89 30.07 -15.69
CA ASP A 471 8.83 30.83 -16.37
C ASP A 471 7.44 30.62 -15.77
N HIS A 472 7.30 29.75 -14.76
CA HIS A 472 6.00 29.48 -14.17
C HIS A 472 5.41 30.72 -13.50
N PRO A 473 4.09 31.02 -13.65
CA PRO A 473 3.47 32.22 -13.09
C PRO A 473 3.70 32.39 -11.58
N TYR A 474 3.70 31.30 -10.82
CA TYR A 474 3.94 31.36 -9.37
C TYR A 474 5.33 31.89 -9.02
N VAL A 475 6.35 31.47 -9.76
CA VAL A 475 7.75 31.91 -9.52
C VAL A 475 7.91 33.40 -9.82
N ARG A 476 7.24 33.90 -10.86
CA ARG A 476 7.28 35.33 -11.23
C ARG A 476 6.69 36.24 -10.14
N ASP A 477 5.74 35.74 -9.40
CA ASP A 477 5.05 36.49 -8.32
C ASP A 477 5.76 36.39 -6.97
N TRP A 478 6.90 35.68 -6.87
CA TRP A 478 7.65 35.58 -5.63
C TRP A 478 8.34 36.89 -5.25
N PRO A 479 8.55 37.14 -3.94
CA PRO A 479 9.29 38.31 -3.49
C PRO A 479 10.69 38.37 -4.12
N PRO A 480 11.26 39.57 -4.32
CA PRO A 480 12.58 39.75 -4.94
C PRO A 480 13.66 38.93 -4.20
N GLY A 481 14.49 38.19 -4.98
CA GLY A 481 15.59 37.39 -4.45
C GLY A 481 15.17 36.02 -3.85
N VAL A 482 13.86 35.72 -3.76
CA VAL A 482 13.40 34.42 -3.26
C VAL A 482 13.71 33.32 -4.26
N ALA A 483 13.51 33.58 -5.56
CA ALA A 483 13.81 32.61 -6.61
C ALA A 483 15.30 32.20 -6.60
N ASP A 484 16.22 33.12 -6.26
CA ASP A 484 17.64 32.85 -6.16
C ASP A 484 18.02 31.94 -4.96
N LYS A 485 17.17 31.87 -3.95
CA LYS A 485 17.37 31.01 -2.78
C LYS A 485 16.74 29.61 -2.96
N PHE A 486 15.64 29.54 -3.72
CA PHE A 486 14.86 28.31 -3.88
C PHE A 486 14.89 27.86 -5.35
N HIS A 487 16.03 27.31 -5.78
CA HIS A 487 16.16 26.75 -7.13
C HIS A 487 17.05 25.51 -7.17
N ASN A 488 16.83 24.70 -8.17
CA ASN A 488 17.70 23.61 -8.61
C ASN A 488 18.13 23.86 -10.05
N TYR A 489 19.36 23.60 -10.37
CA TYR A 489 19.86 23.73 -11.73
C TYR A 489 20.03 22.37 -12.39
N ASP A 490 19.26 22.11 -13.44
CA ASP A 490 19.43 20.95 -14.27
C ASP A 490 20.54 21.19 -15.31
N LYS A 491 21.63 20.42 -15.18
CA LYS A 491 22.81 20.53 -16.05
C LYS A 491 22.55 20.05 -17.47
N GLU A 492 21.64 19.07 -17.65
CA GLU A 492 21.30 18.52 -18.95
C GLU A 492 20.33 19.45 -19.70
N ALA A 493 19.27 19.86 -19.04
CA ALA A 493 18.32 20.82 -19.59
C ALA A 493 18.85 22.26 -19.64
N LYS A 494 19.89 22.57 -18.87
CA LYS A 494 20.47 23.94 -18.71
C LYS A 494 19.41 24.95 -18.25
N LYS A 495 18.52 24.53 -17.33
CA LYS A 495 17.42 25.34 -16.83
C LYS A 495 17.39 25.35 -15.31
N PHE A 496 16.80 26.40 -14.76
CA PHE A 496 16.47 26.48 -13.34
C PHE A 496 15.06 25.95 -13.12
N TYR A 497 14.89 25.20 -12.02
CA TYR A 497 13.62 24.70 -11.56
C TYR A 497 13.41 25.14 -10.10
N HIS A 498 12.18 25.44 -9.75
CA HIS A 498 11.80 25.99 -8.45
C HIS A 498 10.83 25.03 -7.74
N PRO A 499 11.04 24.73 -6.45
CA PRO A 499 10.21 23.77 -5.73
C PRO A 499 8.76 24.27 -5.61
N VAL A 500 7.80 23.38 -5.85
CA VAL A 500 6.37 23.65 -5.59
C VAL A 500 6.12 23.77 -4.09
N ILE A 501 6.81 22.98 -3.29
CA ILE A 501 6.76 23.05 -1.82
C ILE A 501 8.20 23.23 -1.33
N PRO A 502 8.58 24.44 -0.92
CA PRO A 502 9.92 24.70 -0.44
C PRO A 502 10.17 24.05 0.92
N LEU A 503 11.39 23.58 1.14
CA LEU A 503 11.81 23.04 2.44
C LEU A 503 12.39 24.17 3.29
N VAL A 504 11.66 24.52 4.34
CA VAL A 504 12.05 25.55 5.32
C VAL A 504 11.87 25.05 6.75
N GLY A 505 12.37 25.80 7.72
CA GLY A 505 12.25 25.43 9.12
C GLY A 505 12.79 24.03 9.41
N THR A 506 12.07 23.24 10.19
CA THR A 506 12.47 21.85 10.52
C THR A 506 12.45 20.91 9.32
N ALA A 507 11.64 21.21 8.29
CA ALA A 507 11.60 20.41 7.07
C ALA A 507 12.88 20.55 6.21
N ALA A 508 13.67 21.63 6.38
CA ALA A 508 14.95 21.79 5.72
C ALA A 508 16.07 20.90 6.34
N LEU A 509 15.88 20.46 7.59
CA LEU A 509 16.85 19.61 8.25
C LEU A 509 16.84 18.21 7.63
N PRO A 510 18.03 17.60 7.37
CA PRO A 510 18.09 16.28 6.77
C PRO A 510 17.34 15.21 7.59
N VAL A 511 16.43 14.50 6.95
CA VAL A 511 15.79 13.33 7.56
C VAL A 511 16.82 12.19 7.63
N PRO A 512 17.12 11.63 8.82
CA PRO A 512 18.09 10.57 8.96
C PRO A 512 17.76 9.34 8.12
N ALA A 513 18.77 8.70 7.54
CA ALA A 513 18.61 7.42 6.88
C ALA A 513 18.32 6.33 7.91
N PRO A 514 17.25 5.54 7.75
CA PRO A 514 17.00 4.43 8.66
C PRO A 514 18.03 3.32 8.46
N GLN A 515 18.43 2.66 9.55
CA GLN A 515 19.24 1.46 9.48
C GLN A 515 18.40 0.29 8.98
N TRP A 516 19.02 -0.64 8.23
CA TRP A 516 18.34 -1.82 7.74
C TRP A 516 18.02 -2.77 8.90
N PRO A 517 16.74 -3.07 9.18
CA PRO A 517 16.38 -3.81 10.36
C PRO A 517 16.53 -5.31 10.16
N ARG A 518 16.86 -5.99 11.25
CA ARG A 518 16.93 -7.45 11.33
C ARG A 518 16.16 -7.93 12.54
N ILE A 519 15.63 -9.14 12.47
CA ILE A 519 15.04 -9.84 13.62
C ILE A 519 15.93 -11.01 14.02
N ASP A 520 15.91 -11.34 15.29
CA ASP A 520 16.64 -12.47 15.83
C ASP A 520 15.88 -13.80 15.67
N GLN A 521 16.57 -14.92 15.90
CA GLN A 521 16.00 -16.25 15.81
C GLN A 521 14.91 -16.50 16.88
N SER A 522 14.99 -15.82 18.01
CA SER A 522 13.99 -15.98 19.09
C SER A 522 12.65 -15.35 18.67
N ARG A 523 12.69 -14.20 18.01
CA ARG A 523 11.50 -13.55 17.45
C ARG A 523 10.85 -14.43 16.38
N LEU A 524 11.66 -14.99 15.47
CA LEU A 524 11.15 -15.91 14.45
C LEU A 524 10.49 -17.14 15.07
N ALA A 525 11.10 -17.75 16.07
CA ALA A 525 10.56 -18.91 16.77
C ALA A 525 9.22 -18.60 17.48
N GLU A 526 9.08 -17.40 18.07
CA GLU A 526 7.82 -16.98 18.69
C GLU A 526 6.71 -16.80 17.64
N ILE A 527 7.00 -16.16 16.53
CA ILE A 527 6.06 -16.01 15.41
C ILE A 527 5.57 -17.39 14.95
N GLU A 528 6.48 -18.34 14.78
CA GLU A 528 6.13 -19.71 14.38
C GLU A 528 5.24 -20.42 15.39
N ARG A 529 5.58 -20.30 16.67
CA ARG A 529 4.78 -20.84 17.75
C ARG A 529 3.35 -20.31 17.69
N ARG A 530 3.17 -19.03 17.41
CA ARG A 530 1.88 -18.36 17.29
C ARG A 530 1.13 -18.78 16.03
N ILE A 531 1.80 -18.89 14.89
CA ILE A 531 1.23 -19.41 13.64
C ILE A 531 0.74 -20.84 13.85
N ARG A 532 1.54 -21.69 14.51
CA ARG A 532 1.17 -23.06 14.86
C ARG A 532 -0.10 -23.11 15.71
N LEU A 533 -0.17 -22.25 16.72
CA LEU A 533 -1.33 -22.17 17.59
C LEU A 533 -2.58 -21.75 16.80
N ARG A 534 -2.50 -20.67 16.03
CA ARG A 534 -3.61 -20.17 15.19
C ARG A 534 -4.09 -21.22 14.18
N ALA A 535 -3.17 -21.89 13.47
CA ALA A 535 -3.49 -22.93 12.50
C ALA A 535 -4.21 -24.12 13.14
N THR A 536 -3.91 -24.43 14.41
CA THR A 536 -4.58 -25.51 15.15
C THR A 536 -6.07 -25.23 15.36
N TYR A 537 -6.47 -23.97 15.43
CA TYR A 537 -7.87 -23.56 15.59
C TYR A 537 -8.57 -23.30 14.25
N VAL A 538 -7.89 -22.62 13.32
CA VAL A 538 -8.49 -22.17 12.06
C VAL A 538 -8.76 -23.34 11.10
N VAL A 539 -7.75 -24.20 10.84
CA VAL A 539 -7.85 -25.20 9.77
C VAL A 539 -8.92 -26.27 10.04
N PRO A 540 -9.03 -26.87 11.23
CA PRO A 540 -10.11 -27.82 11.51
C PRO A 540 -11.51 -27.21 11.35
N ARG A 541 -11.67 -25.92 11.74
CA ARG A 541 -12.96 -25.23 11.60
C ARG A 541 -13.30 -24.93 10.15
N LEU A 542 -12.31 -24.57 9.31
CA LEU A 542 -12.51 -24.43 7.86
C LEU A 542 -12.93 -25.74 7.19
N ILE A 543 -12.31 -26.85 7.59
CA ILE A 543 -12.67 -28.18 7.09
C ILE A 543 -14.09 -28.54 7.54
N ALA A 544 -14.44 -28.28 8.79
CA ALA A 544 -15.77 -28.57 9.34
C ALA A 544 -16.88 -27.72 8.69
N SER A 545 -16.61 -26.46 8.39
CA SER A 545 -17.61 -25.54 7.80
C SER A 545 -18.06 -25.93 6.40
N LYS A 546 -17.22 -26.63 5.61
CA LYS A 546 -17.52 -27.07 4.24
C LYS A 546 -18.16 -28.46 4.16
N ASN A 547 -17.98 -29.31 5.17
CA ASN A 547 -18.47 -30.69 5.10
C ASN A 547 -19.81 -30.87 5.82
N ARG A 548 -20.87 -31.12 5.06
CA ARG A 548 -22.19 -31.53 5.61
C ARG A 548 -22.16 -32.90 6.33
N HIS A 549 -21.13 -33.71 6.11
CA HIS A 549 -20.97 -35.03 6.73
C HIS A 549 -19.99 -34.95 7.91
N LYS A 550 -20.51 -34.98 9.13
CA LYS A 550 -19.76 -34.92 10.39
C LYS A 550 -18.60 -35.92 10.46
N LEU A 551 -18.77 -37.13 9.93
CA LEU A 551 -17.75 -38.20 9.94
C LEU A 551 -16.54 -37.86 9.06
N LEU A 552 -16.76 -37.27 7.89
CA LEU A 552 -15.69 -36.83 6.99
C LEU A 552 -14.91 -35.63 7.57
N SER A 553 -15.59 -34.73 8.27
CA SER A 553 -14.93 -33.58 8.92
C SER A 553 -14.04 -34.04 10.10
N VAL A 554 -14.46 -35.05 10.86
CA VAL A 554 -13.68 -35.64 11.96
C VAL A 554 -12.45 -36.37 11.39
N ALA A 555 -12.62 -37.18 10.35
CA ALA A 555 -11.50 -37.88 9.67
C ALA A 555 -10.48 -36.92 9.08
N ALA A 556 -10.93 -35.85 8.38
CA ALA A 556 -10.07 -34.82 7.82
C ALA A 556 -9.38 -33.98 8.90
N GLY A 557 -10.05 -33.67 10.01
CA GLY A 557 -9.48 -33.02 11.18
C GLY A 557 -8.39 -33.85 11.85
N ARG A 558 -8.56 -35.19 11.94
CA ARG A 558 -7.53 -36.09 12.43
C ARG A 558 -6.35 -36.22 11.48
N ALA A 559 -6.59 -36.38 10.19
CA ALA A 559 -5.53 -36.38 9.18
C ALA A 559 -4.72 -35.08 9.19
N TRP A 560 -5.37 -33.93 9.35
CA TRP A 560 -4.72 -32.66 9.55
C TRP A 560 -3.84 -32.63 10.81
N SER A 561 -4.35 -33.06 11.95
CA SER A 561 -3.59 -33.06 13.20
C SER A 561 -2.40 -34.00 13.22
N TRP A 562 -2.45 -35.09 12.44
CA TRP A 562 -1.40 -36.11 12.42
C TRP A 562 -0.33 -35.90 11.36
N TYR A 563 -0.67 -35.35 10.18
CA TYR A 563 0.25 -35.29 9.04
C TYR A 563 0.33 -33.92 8.35
N GLY A 564 -0.80 -33.23 8.23
CA GLY A 564 -0.87 -31.99 7.45
C GLY A 564 -0.25 -30.78 8.14
N LYS A 565 -0.42 -30.70 9.46
CA LYS A 565 -0.01 -29.56 10.27
C LYS A 565 1.49 -29.33 10.25
N ASP A 566 2.28 -30.34 10.54
CA ASP A 566 3.74 -30.20 10.63
C ASP A 566 4.37 -29.97 9.25
N LYS A 567 3.80 -30.54 8.21
CA LYS A 567 4.26 -30.32 6.83
C LYS A 567 3.99 -28.88 6.39
N LEU A 568 2.77 -28.36 6.62
CA LEU A 568 2.44 -26.98 6.30
C LEU A 568 3.29 -25.98 7.08
N LEU A 569 3.45 -26.21 8.37
CA LEU A 569 4.23 -25.31 9.23
C LEU A 569 5.70 -25.28 8.85
N LYS A 570 6.28 -26.41 8.46
CA LYS A 570 7.64 -26.44 7.91
C LYS A 570 7.78 -25.63 6.61
N VAL A 571 6.77 -25.67 5.74
CA VAL A 571 6.76 -24.86 4.51
C VAL A 571 6.69 -23.38 4.84
N VAL A 572 5.75 -22.99 5.73
CA VAL A 572 5.58 -21.59 6.14
C VAL A 572 6.85 -21.04 6.78
N HIS A 573 7.41 -21.77 7.76
CA HIS A 573 8.66 -21.40 8.43
C HIS A 573 9.77 -21.13 7.42
N ARG A 574 10.08 -22.09 6.55
CA ARG A 574 11.17 -21.96 5.60
C ARG A 574 10.95 -20.87 4.56
N THR A 575 9.68 -20.61 4.22
CA THR A 575 9.36 -19.50 3.33
C THR A 575 9.68 -18.17 4.00
N ILE A 576 9.32 -18.01 5.28
CA ILE A 576 9.65 -16.80 6.04
C ILE A 576 11.17 -16.67 6.19
N GLU A 577 11.82 -17.72 6.69
CA GLU A 577 13.27 -17.74 6.94
C GLU A 577 14.06 -17.45 5.67
N SER A 578 13.76 -18.13 4.56
CA SER A 578 14.47 -17.93 3.30
C SER A 578 14.30 -16.51 2.73
N ASP A 579 13.14 -15.91 2.89
CA ASP A 579 12.91 -14.54 2.41
C ASP A 579 13.63 -13.51 3.30
N LEU A 580 13.65 -13.72 4.63
CA LEU A 580 14.41 -12.89 5.58
C LEU A 580 15.92 -12.96 5.30
N ILE A 581 16.48 -14.14 5.09
CA ILE A 581 17.89 -14.32 4.75
C ILE A 581 18.22 -13.63 3.43
N ARG A 582 17.41 -13.84 2.40
CA ARG A 582 17.59 -13.22 1.08
C ARG A 582 17.67 -11.69 1.16
N ARG A 583 16.92 -11.09 2.07
CA ARG A 583 16.85 -9.63 2.28
C ARG A 583 17.83 -9.11 3.32
N ASP A 584 18.64 -9.99 3.92
CA ASP A 584 19.53 -9.65 5.03
C ASP A 584 18.77 -9.07 6.24
N GLN A 585 17.66 -9.71 6.61
CA GLN A 585 16.75 -9.29 7.66
C GLN A 585 16.61 -10.30 8.82
N LEU A 586 17.44 -11.35 8.82
CA LEU A 586 17.54 -12.30 9.92
C LEU A 586 18.93 -12.20 10.55
N ASP A 587 18.99 -11.95 11.83
CA ASP A 587 20.25 -12.02 12.58
C ASP A 587 20.70 -13.47 12.64
N SER A 588 21.82 -13.74 12.00
CA SER A 588 22.52 -15.00 12.09
C SER A 588 23.91 -14.72 12.68
N GLU A 589 24.47 -15.69 13.37
CA GLU A 589 25.88 -15.61 13.82
C GLU A 589 26.86 -15.40 12.64
N LYS A 590 26.38 -15.57 11.43
CA LYS A 590 27.10 -15.35 10.18
C LYS A 590 26.26 -14.48 9.22
N SER A 591 26.84 -13.36 8.81
CA SER A 591 26.28 -12.57 7.70
C SER A 591 26.58 -13.29 6.38
N PHE A 592 25.54 -13.58 5.58
CA PHE A 592 25.71 -14.19 4.26
C PHE A 592 26.25 -13.20 3.23
N SER A 593 27.11 -13.68 2.35
CA SER A 593 27.58 -12.92 1.20
C SER A 593 26.42 -12.50 0.28
N VAL A 594 26.63 -11.47 -0.52
CA VAL A 594 25.64 -11.01 -1.50
C VAL A 594 25.34 -12.15 -2.47
N GLU A 595 26.36 -12.87 -2.88
CA GLU A 595 26.28 -14.02 -3.79
C GLU A 595 25.43 -15.16 -3.19
N ALA A 596 25.61 -15.48 -1.91
CA ALA A 596 24.82 -16.50 -1.23
C ALA A 596 23.33 -16.11 -1.17
N ARG A 597 23.02 -14.85 -0.93
CA ARG A 597 21.63 -14.34 -0.93
C ARG A 597 21.00 -14.40 -2.33
N GLU A 598 21.76 -14.10 -3.38
CA GLU A 598 21.29 -14.19 -4.76
C GLU A 598 21.05 -15.64 -5.19
N VAL A 599 21.98 -16.54 -4.85
CA VAL A 599 21.82 -17.99 -5.08
C VAL A 599 20.57 -18.51 -4.36
N LEU A 600 20.37 -18.15 -3.10
CA LEU A 600 19.18 -18.54 -2.33
C LEU A 600 17.89 -18.03 -2.98
N ALA A 601 17.89 -16.80 -3.49
CA ALA A 601 16.76 -16.24 -4.20
C ALA A 601 16.40 -17.03 -5.45
N GLU A 602 17.42 -17.44 -6.22
CA GLU A 602 17.22 -18.22 -7.45
C GLU A 602 16.82 -19.67 -7.18
N LEU A 603 17.33 -20.27 -6.10
CA LEU A 603 16.86 -21.58 -5.63
C LEU A 603 15.39 -21.56 -5.18
N ASN A 604 14.90 -20.40 -4.75
CA ASN A 604 13.50 -20.21 -4.39
C ASN A 604 12.60 -19.76 -5.55
N ALA A 605 13.18 -19.39 -6.70
CA ALA A 605 12.45 -18.95 -7.87
C ALA A 605 11.54 -20.07 -8.44
N PRO A 606 10.33 -19.77 -8.89
CA PRO A 606 9.48 -20.76 -9.56
C PRO A 606 10.07 -21.12 -10.93
N GLY A 607 9.95 -22.37 -11.30
CA GLY A 607 10.33 -22.80 -12.66
C GLY A 607 11.31 -23.97 -12.71
N TYR A 608 12.11 -24.19 -11.66
CA TYR A 608 12.96 -25.37 -11.54
C TYR A 608 12.74 -26.04 -10.20
N ASP A 609 12.82 -27.35 -10.19
CA ASP A 609 12.77 -28.13 -8.96
C ASP A 609 14.19 -28.24 -8.37
N TYR A 610 15.19 -28.25 -9.25
CA TYR A 610 16.61 -28.32 -8.92
C TYR A 610 17.42 -27.36 -9.77
N ARG A 611 18.57 -26.92 -9.27
CA ARG A 611 19.52 -26.06 -9.98
C ARG A 611 20.91 -26.70 -10.02
N THR A 612 21.59 -26.53 -11.14
CA THR A 612 23.02 -26.84 -11.28
C THR A 612 23.86 -25.59 -11.04
N VAL A 613 25.15 -25.74 -10.78
CA VAL A 613 26.09 -24.61 -10.71
C VAL A 613 26.09 -23.82 -12.02
N ALA A 614 26.05 -24.51 -13.15
CA ALA A 614 26.04 -23.86 -14.47
C ALA A 614 24.74 -23.02 -14.69
N GLY A 615 23.59 -23.58 -14.30
CA GLY A 615 22.32 -22.85 -14.43
C GLY A 615 22.20 -21.65 -13.49
N LEU A 616 22.83 -21.68 -12.32
CA LEU A 616 22.92 -20.54 -11.41
C LEU A 616 23.90 -19.48 -11.93
N ASP A 617 25.06 -19.90 -12.45
CA ASP A 617 26.07 -19.05 -13.10
C ASP A 617 25.44 -18.24 -14.25
N GLU A 618 24.75 -18.92 -15.17
CA GLU A 618 24.12 -18.29 -16.32
C GLU A 618 23.06 -17.23 -15.94
N VAL A 619 22.26 -17.50 -14.91
CA VAL A 619 21.14 -16.60 -14.52
C VAL A 619 21.60 -15.44 -13.64
N LEU A 620 22.55 -15.68 -12.74
CA LEU A 620 22.98 -14.67 -11.74
C LEU A 620 24.18 -13.84 -12.22
N TYR A 621 24.75 -14.12 -13.38
CA TYR A 621 25.99 -13.49 -13.86
C TYR A 621 27.15 -13.60 -12.85
N LEU A 622 27.17 -14.69 -12.06
CA LEU A 622 28.23 -15.04 -11.15
C LEU A 622 29.14 -16.07 -11.83
N ASN A 623 30.43 -16.06 -11.56
CA ASN A 623 31.27 -17.11 -12.03
C ASN A 623 31.10 -18.40 -11.18
N LYS A 624 31.47 -19.54 -11.75
CA LYS A 624 31.32 -20.86 -11.14
C LYS A 624 31.85 -20.94 -9.70
N THR A 625 33.03 -20.33 -9.44
CA THR A 625 33.64 -20.30 -8.10
C THR A 625 32.83 -19.48 -7.08
N GLN A 626 32.21 -18.41 -7.53
CA GLN A 626 31.33 -17.60 -6.68
C GLN A 626 30.06 -18.37 -6.32
N VAL A 627 29.45 -19.06 -7.30
CA VAL A 627 28.29 -19.91 -7.06
C VAL A 627 28.61 -21.06 -6.10
N GLU A 628 29.74 -21.75 -6.29
CA GLU A 628 30.15 -22.83 -5.41
C GLU A 628 30.37 -22.36 -3.97
N LYS A 629 31.07 -21.23 -3.75
CA LYS A 629 31.25 -20.65 -2.45
C LYS A 629 29.93 -20.24 -1.79
N ALA A 630 29.03 -19.65 -2.57
CA ALA A 630 27.70 -19.27 -2.09
C ALA A 630 26.88 -20.50 -1.66
N LEU A 631 26.93 -21.58 -2.41
CA LEU A 631 26.26 -22.83 -2.04
C LEU A 631 26.87 -23.46 -0.78
N GLU A 632 28.21 -23.48 -0.65
CA GLU A 632 28.92 -23.93 0.55
C GLU A 632 28.52 -23.12 1.79
N GLU A 633 28.37 -21.81 1.65
CA GLU A 633 27.92 -20.91 2.71
C GLU A 633 26.49 -21.22 3.15
N LEU A 634 25.57 -21.46 2.20
CA LEU A 634 24.19 -21.81 2.47
C LEU A 634 24.01 -23.24 3.02
N GLU A 635 24.88 -24.19 2.64
CA GLU A 635 24.86 -25.54 3.18
C GLU A 635 25.18 -25.61 4.68
N GLN A 636 25.80 -24.58 5.23
CA GLN A 636 26.06 -24.47 6.67
C GLN A 636 24.79 -24.26 7.49
N ILE A 637 23.69 -23.86 6.87
CA ILE A 637 22.40 -23.72 7.53
C ILE A 637 21.73 -25.09 7.62
N PRO A 638 21.46 -25.60 8.82
CA PRO A 638 20.83 -26.90 8.99
C PRO A 638 19.48 -26.98 8.27
N ASN A 639 19.33 -27.99 7.42
CA ASN A 639 18.08 -28.27 6.69
C ASN A 639 17.62 -27.23 5.67
N LEU A 640 18.41 -26.23 5.31
CA LEU A 640 18.07 -25.26 4.26
C LEU A 640 18.18 -25.85 2.87
N LEU A 641 19.35 -26.39 2.54
CA LEU A 641 19.61 -26.95 1.22
C LEU A 641 19.56 -28.49 1.21
N TRP A 642 19.14 -28.99 0.10
CA TRP A 642 19.36 -30.35 -0.36
C TRP A 642 20.36 -30.34 -1.51
N SER A 643 21.35 -31.22 -1.47
CA SER A 643 22.27 -31.46 -2.59
C SER A 643 22.29 -32.95 -2.93
N GLY A 644 22.38 -33.28 -4.21
CA GLY A 644 22.38 -34.65 -4.70
C GLY A 644 22.46 -34.73 -6.21
N GLU A 645 22.44 -35.95 -6.75
CA GLU A 645 22.41 -36.18 -8.20
C GLU A 645 20.98 -36.37 -8.69
N VAL A 646 20.66 -35.65 -9.77
CA VAL A 646 19.40 -35.80 -10.51
C VAL A 646 19.77 -35.87 -11.99
N ASN A 647 19.34 -36.92 -12.68
CA ASN A 647 19.69 -37.19 -14.09
C ASN A 647 21.19 -37.08 -14.37
N SER A 648 22.00 -37.67 -13.47
CA SER A 648 23.48 -37.67 -13.54
C SER A 648 24.15 -36.30 -13.48
N GLN A 649 23.43 -35.30 -12.96
CA GLN A 649 23.96 -33.97 -12.71
C GLN A 649 23.90 -33.65 -11.22
N LYS A 650 24.95 -33.04 -10.66
CA LYS A 650 24.94 -32.51 -9.29
C LYS A 650 24.07 -31.29 -9.22
N CYS A 651 23.07 -31.35 -8.36
CA CYS A 651 22.03 -30.31 -8.25
C CYS A 651 21.80 -29.90 -6.79
N TRP A 652 21.29 -28.68 -6.62
CA TRP A 652 20.86 -28.14 -5.36
C TRP A 652 19.41 -27.65 -5.44
N ALA A 653 18.73 -27.73 -4.33
CA ALA A 653 17.37 -27.22 -4.16
C ALA A 653 17.14 -26.79 -2.71
N LEU A 654 16.17 -25.93 -2.49
CA LEU A 654 15.66 -25.75 -1.13
C LEU A 654 15.03 -27.05 -0.64
N LYS A 655 15.42 -27.53 0.53
CA LYS A 655 14.97 -28.83 1.07
C LYS A 655 13.44 -28.92 1.19
N VAL A 656 12.79 -27.78 1.36
CA VAL A 656 11.32 -27.65 1.37
C VAL A 656 10.68 -27.93 0.01
N ARG A 657 11.42 -27.74 -1.07
CA ARG A 657 10.93 -27.93 -2.46
C ARG A 657 11.25 -29.31 -3.02
N VAL A 658 12.13 -30.04 -2.34
CA VAL A 658 12.47 -31.40 -2.77
C VAL A 658 11.24 -32.30 -2.56
N PRO A 659 10.73 -32.95 -3.60
CA PRO A 659 9.57 -33.81 -3.52
C PRO A 659 9.73 -34.91 -2.47
N GLY A 660 8.73 -35.11 -1.66
CA GLY A 660 8.65 -36.23 -0.76
C GLY A 660 8.53 -37.57 -1.49
N TRP A 661 8.64 -38.70 -0.78
CA TRP A 661 8.60 -40.03 -1.42
C TRP A 661 7.32 -40.24 -2.24
N LEU A 662 6.15 -39.82 -1.73
CA LEU A 662 4.87 -39.94 -2.46
C LEU A 662 4.85 -39.11 -3.74
N GLU A 663 5.43 -37.88 -3.71
CA GLU A 663 5.47 -37.01 -4.86
C GLU A 663 6.49 -37.46 -5.91
N ARG A 664 7.60 -38.12 -5.49
CA ARG A 664 8.59 -38.70 -6.42
C ARG A 664 8.08 -39.93 -7.17
N HIS A 665 7.09 -40.62 -6.62
CA HIS A 665 6.50 -41.83 -7.20
C HIS A 665 5.10 -41.55 -7.79
N ASP A 666 4.72 -40.27 -7.93
CA ASP A 666 3.50 -39.89 -8.63
C ASP A 666 3.66 -40.16 -10.15
N PRO A 667 2.89 -41.09 -10.72
CA PRO A 667 2.98 -41.43 -12.15
C PRO A 667 2.52 -40.28 -13.07
N PHE A 668 1.87 -39.27 -12.54
CA PHE A 668 1.39 -38.08 -13.27
C PHE A 668 2.36 -36.89 -13.18
N ARG A 669 3.44 -37.01 -12.43
CA ARG A 669 4.46 -35.99 -12.35
C ARG A 669 5.43 -36.14 -13.51
N GLY A 670 5.61 -35.10 -14.32
CA GLY A 670 6.64 -35.03 -15.34
C GLY A 670 8.06 -35.16 -14.78
N GLU A 671 9.06 -35.32 -15.64
CA GLU A 671 10.47 -35.36 -15.24
C GLU A 671 10.86 -34.13 -14.41
N PRO A 672 11.78 -34.30 -13.43
CA PRO A 672 12.23 -33.15 -12.61
C PRO A 672 12.89 -32.08 -13.48
N ARG A 673 12.49 -30.86 -13.31
CA ARG A 673 13.02 -29.71 -14.05
C ARG A 673 14.36 -29.29 -13.43
N ILE A 674 15.43 -29.45 -14.20
CA ILE A 674 16.79 -29.08 -13.81
C ILE A 674 17.18 -27.82 -14.59
N GLY A 675 17.71 -26.82 -13.94
CA GLY A 675 18.20 -25.60 -14.54
C GLY A 675 19.53 -25.14 -13.95
#